data_6a557377e213016f74a6f1d8e6275d14
#
_entry.id   6a557377e213016f74a6f1d8e6275d14
#
_cell.length_a   1.000
_cell.length_b   1.000
_cell.length_c   1.000
_cell.angle_alpha   90.00
_cell.angle_beta   90.00
_cell.angle_gamma   90.00
#
_symmetry.space_group_name_H-M   'P 1'
#
loop_
_entity.id
_entity.type
_entity.pdbx_description
1 polymer ?
#
loop_
_entity_poly.entity_id
_entity_poly.type
_entity_poly.pdbx_seq_one_letter_code
_entity_poly.pdbx_strand_id
1 'polypeptide(L)'
;MINVEELLQQLTIEEKASLLSGHQSWYTNQISRLGIPKICLTDGPHGLRKKRPDGKAVLNGLGDSEISTCFPPAATSANSFNPDLMNQMGIAMGIECNHYDVNVILGPAMNIKRNPLCGRNFEYFSEDPLLSGVMASALTKGIESRNVGTSLKHYAANNNEANRYFGNSVLDDRTLREIYLRGFERVVKEAKPSTVMCAYNQVNGEFASEHKELLTDILRHEWGFDGVVMSDWGAVNDRVKGVQAGLDLEMPGDVGHNRQVIVDAYNSGELNIEDLDEAVRNVLNMINKTLEHDHPEIDFLAHAEISKKLSLEAAVLLKNENNILPLNKNGKYLVIGELFEKMRYQGAGSSLIRPWKTISPKEAFEQNKIDFKYFKGYKVLEFEVNQELQEEALQHTSNYETILFFGGLSELAESEGLDRKTLSLPANQVELLNMLSSLGKNIILIMYGGSPVIIPAYENIGAILNMYLPGQMGGESTFDIMFGNECPSGRLAETWPLSEQDIPFNNEFTKTNNDLYKEGLFVGYRYFNSFNQTVRFPFGYGLSYTKFKYDNFITYIENNQIVVKVDITNVGEYKGKEVCQVFIKAPTTNVIKPNHELRGFTKVELDPNQTKTAIVRINIDDLKIFMNKKWALERGTYQIEICKNANQVLLVKEIELKSKDIIIPNEFEYTIYSNYDRFIKMTDEEFKTVSGKDFVHIEYKKPYDLNTPLSSYKTFWGKRIYKLMLGVCNHIYKKALRSKEDEYKETRVKNAYFTVSMLKTLSIRSLSYASEGMISHRMATGILDIANGKFFRGLWKIITKEKVFKLPN
;
A
#
# COMPACT_ATOMS: atom_id res chain seq x y z
N MET A 1 22.34 -17.39 21.26
CA MET A 1 21.76 -18.03 20.04
C MET A 1 21.18 -19.39 20.39
N ILE A 2 19.96 -19.66 19.99
CA ILE A 2 19.23 -20.92 20.21
C ILE A 2 19.75 -21.95 19.19
N ASN A 3 20.04 -23.19 19.60
CA ASN A 3 20.39 -24.27 18.69
C ASN A 3 19.10 -24.84 18.06
N VAL A 4 18.75 -24.42 16.86
CA VAL A 4 17.47 -24.74 16.22
C VAL A 4 17.31 -26.23 15.96
N GLU A 5 18.33 -26.91 15.45
CA GLU A 5 18.26 -28.36 15.12
C GLU A 5 18.12 -29.23 16.38
N GLU A 6 18.75 -28.83 17.49
CA GLU A 6 18.60 -29.52 18.77
C GLU A 6 17.19 -29.35 19.34
N LEU A 7 16.62 -28.12 19.23
CA LEU A 7 15.26 -27.86 19.68
C LEU A 7 14.20 -28.61 18.87
N LEU A 8 14.38 -28.72 17.55
CA LEU A 8 13.47 -29.47 16.69
C LEU A 8 13.31 -30.93 17.13
N GLN A 9 14.40 -31.56 17.61
CA GLN A 9 14.37 -32.93 18.11
C GLN A 9 13.69 -33.04 19.48
N GLN A 10 13.67 -31.99 20.29
CA GLN A 10 13.11 -31.97 21.63
C GLN A 10 11.63 -31.52 21.69
N LEU A 11 11.16 -30.81 20.65
CA LEU A 11 9.78 -30.32 20.56
C LEU A 11 8.78 -31.45 20.31
N THR A 12 7.71 -31.47 21.09
CA THR A 12 6.57 -32.36 20.79
C THR A 12 5.79 -31.82 19.59
N ILE A 13 4.90 -32.64 19.01
CA ILE A 13 4.05 -32.23 17.88
C ILE A 13 3.13 -31.07 18.31
N GLU A 14 2.60 -31.09 19.51
CA GLU A 14 1.75 -30.03 20.06
C GLU A 14 2.52 -28.71 20.23
N GLU A 15 3.79 -28.77 20.67
CA GLU A 15 4.66 -27.62 20.78
C GLU A 15 5.03 -27.07 19.41
N LYS A 16 5.34 -27.92 18.42
CA LYS A 16 5.56 -27.54 17.03
C LYS A 16 4.33 -26.83 16.45
N ALA A 17 3.15 -27.43 16.59
CA ALA A 17 1.89 -26.81 16.18
C ALA A 17 1.62 -25.45 16.86
N SER A 18 2.03 -25.32 18.13
CA SER A 18 1.90 -24.07 18.88
C SER A 18 2.81 -22.97 18.32
N LEU A 19 4.06 -23.27 17.98
CA LEU A 19 5.01 -22.32 17.39
C LEU A 19 4.55 -21.78 16.02
N LEU A 20 3.75 -22.54 15.29
CA LEU A 20 3.21 -22.15 13.99
C LEU A 20 1.92 -21.30 14.07
N SER A 21 1.50 -20.88 15.25
CA SER A 21 0.32 -20.06 15.49
C SER A 21 0.65 -18.87 16.38
N GLY A 22 0.03 -17.73 16.12
CA GLY A 22 0.19 -16.53 16.95
C GLY A 22 -0.43 -16.64 18.33
N HIS A 23 -0.12 -15.68 19.19
CA HIS A 23 -0.62 -15.52 20.54
C HIS A 23 -1.01 -14.06 20.82
N GLN A 24 -2.20 -13.84 21.37
CA GLN A 24 -2.68 -12.49 21.77
C GLN A 24 -2.51 -11.43 20.65
N SER A 25 -2.86 -11.76 19.45
CA SER A 25 -2.80 -10.93 18.22
C SER A 25 -1.39 -10.53 17.75
N TRP A 26 -0.43 -10.31 18.64
CA TRP A 26 0.82 -9.62 18.32
C TRP A 26 2.08 -10.38 18.73
N TYR A 27 1.95 -11.62 19.18
CA TYR A 27 3.09 -12.40 19.66
C TYR A 27 3.12 -13.79 19.03
N THR A 28 4.31 -14.39 19.00
CA THR A 28 4.46 -15.83 18.82
C THR A 28 4.18 -16.54 20.14
N ASN A 29 3.92 -17.84 20.11
CA ASN A 29 3.85 -18.64 21.35
C ASN A 29 5.25 -18.89 21.92
N GLN A 30 5.36 -18.92 23.24
CA GLN A 30 6.57 -19.35 23.95
C GLN A 30 6.51 -20.84 24.27
N ILE A 31 7.68 -21.49 24.32
CA ILE A 31 7.82 -22.85 24.85
C ILE A 31 8.78 -22.80 26.05
N SER A 32 8.22 -22.52 27.22
CA SER A 32 9.03 -22.25 28.46
C SER A 32 9.94 -23.39 28.82
N ARG A 33 9.51 -24.65 28.65
CA ARG A 33 10.29 -25.86 28.92
C ARG A 33 11.64 -25.91 28.21
N LEU A 34 11.68 -25.34 26.99
CA LEU A 34 12.85 -25.32 26.12
C LEU A 34 13.52 -23.94 26.02
N GLY A 35 13.05 -22.97 26.82
CA GLY A 35 13.60 -21.63 26.81
C GLY A 35 13.32 -20.82 25.53
N ILE A 36 12.35 -21.24 24.71
CA ILE A 36 11.96 -20.50 23.51
C ILE A 36 11.07 -19.33 23.92
N PRO A 37 11.49 -18.06 23.73
CA PRO A 37 10.72 -16.90 24.10
C PRO A 37 9.60 -16.61 23.11
N LYS A 38 8.60 -15.85 23.53
CA LYS A 38 7.69 -15.18 22.61
C LYS A 38 8.37 -13.92 22.05
N ILE A 39 8.11 -13.59 20.80
CA ILE A 39 8.53 -12.33 20.19
C ILE A 39 7.32 -11.49 19.79
N CYS A 40 7.52 -10.16 19.71
CA CYS A 40 6.48 -9.21 19.36
C CYS A 40 6.53 -8.86 17.86
N LEU A 41 5.38 -8.97 17.22
CA LEU A 41 5.16 -8.49 15.85
C LEU A 41 4.12 -7.37 15.90
N THR A 42 4.30 -6.27 15.16
CA THR A 42 3.32 -5.19 15.20
C THR A 42 3.21 -4.44 13.87
N ASP A 43 2.06 -3.80 13.65
CA ASP A 43 1.85 -2.93 12.50
C ASP A 43 2.81 -1.75 12.48
N GLY A 44 2.98 -1.18 11.30
CA GLY A 44 3.74 0.04 11.12
C GLY A 44 4.47 0.17 9.80
N PRO A 45 3.78 0.25 8.64
CA PRO A 45 4.45 0.43 7.35
C PRO A 45 5.12 1.80 7.19
N HIS A 46 4.77 2.80 8.01
CA HIS A 46 5.35 4.15 7.98
C HIS A 46 5.59 4.75 9.37
N GLY A 47 5.78 3.89 10.38
CA GLY A 47 6.04 4.22 11.78
C GLY A 47 5.52 3.11 12.68
N LEU A 48 6.00 3.02 13.90
CA LEU A 48 5.67 1.94 14.81
C LEU A 48 4.26 2.08 15.38
N ARG A 49 3.49 0.99 15.39
CA ARG A 49 2.18 0.91 16.03
C ARG A 49 2.12 -0.22 17.05
N LYS A 50 2.79 -0.07 18.17
CA LYS A 50 2.72 -1.02 19.28
C LYS A 50 1.57 -0.68 20.23
N LYS A 51 0.70 -1.67 20.54
CA LYS A 51 -0.37 -1.51 21.53
C LYS A 51 0.23 -1.31 22.93
N ARG A 52 -0.26 -0.31 23.65
CA ARG A 52 0.14 -0.09 25.06
C ARG A 52 -0.37 -1.20 25.98
N PRO A 53 0.41 -1.59 26.99
CA PRO A 53 -0.02 -2.60 27.96
C PRO A 53 -1.31 -2.22 28.73
N ASP A 54 -1.49 -0.92 29.00
CA ASP A 54 -2.66 -0.35 29.68
C ASP A 54 -3.75 0.13 28.69
N GLY A 55 -3.54 -0.02 27.40
CA GLY A 55 -4.47 0.38 26.36
C GLY A 55 -5.77 -0.44 26.39
N LYS A 56 -6.93 0.24 26.36
CA LYS A 56 -8.23 -0.42 26.28
C LYS A 56 -8.37 -1.12 24.93
N ALA A 57 -8.74 -2.39 24.96
CA ALA A 57 -9.05 -3.13 23.76
C ALA A 57 -10.22 -2.46 23.01
N VAL A 58 -9.97 -2.03 21.77
CA VAL A 58 -11.00 -1.65 20.82
C VAL A 58 -11.11 -2.78 19.81
N LEU A 59 -12.30 -3.01 19.28
CA LEU A 59 -12.55 -4.02 18.25
C LEU A 59 -11.47 -3.90 17.14
N ASN A 60 -10.87 -5.01 16.74
CA ASN A 60 -9.78 -5.12 15.73
C ASN A 60 -8.39 -4.62 16.17
N GLY A 61 -8.08 -4.62 17.46
CA GLY A 61 -6.74 -4.23 17.91
C GLY A 61 -6.37 -2.76 17.68
N LEU A 62 -7.31 -1.92 17.27
CA LEU A 62 -7.16 -0.48 17.02
C LEU A 62 -7.19 0.30 18.35
N GLY A 63 -6.46 -0.17 19.36
CA GLY A 63 -6.35 0.46 20.65
C GLY A 63 -5.34 1.59 20.70
N ASP A 64 -5.22 2.20 21.88
CA ASP A 64 -4.19 3.20 22.18
C ASP A 64 -2.80 2.58 22.01
N SER A 65 -1.96 3.20 21.19
CA SER A 65 -0.61 2.72 20.85
C SER A 65 0.47 3.54 21.55
N GLU A 66 1.68 3.01 21.63
CA GLU A 66 2.86 3.77 22.05
C GLU A 66 3.07 4.97 21.13
N ILE A 67 3.75 5.97 21.66
CA ILE A 67 4.11 7.18 20.90
C ILE A 67 5.27 6.81 19.96
N SER A 68 5.16 7.18 18.68
CA SER A 68 6.21 6.94 17.70
C SER A 68 6.30 8.07 16.68
N THR A 69 7.25 7.99 15.78
CA THR A 69 7.34 8.93 14.65
C THR A 69 6.40 8.48 13.54
N CYS A 70 5.50 9.38 13.11
CA CYS A 70 4.67 9.17 11.96
C CYS A 70 5.35 9.76 10.71
N PHE A 71 6.00 8.91 9.94
CA PHE A 71 6.61 9.28 8.66
C PHE A 71 5.54 9.39 7.55
N PRO A 72 5.85 10.04 6.41
CA PRO A 72 5.01 9.95 5.23
C PRO A 72 4.83 8.50 4.78
N PRO A 73 3.59 8.01 4.56
CA PRO A 73 3.35 6.65 4.07
C PRO A 73 3.86 6.44 2.64
N ALA A 74 3.86 5.20 2.17
CA ALA A 74 4.49 4.79 0.92
C ALA A 74 4.00 5.59 -0.30
N ALA A 75 2.70 5.89 -0.40
CA ALA A 75 2.15 6.71 -1.49
C ALA A 75 2.77 8.11 -1.58
N THR A 76 3.18 8.66 -0.44
CA THR A 76 3.88 9.95 -0.38
C THR A 76 5.37 9.76 -0.60
N SER A 77 6.01 8.90 0.18
CA SER A 77 7.46 8.74 0.17
C SER A 77 8.01 8.28 -1.18
N ALA A 78 7.23 7.52 -1.96
CA ALA A 78 7.60 7.12 -3.32
C ALA A 78 7.83 8.32 -4.25
N ASN A 79 7.07 9.42 -4.07
CA ASN A 79 7.23 10.63 -4.88
C ASN A 79 8.60 11.32 -4.67
N SER A 80 9.31 10.99 -3.60
CA SER A 80 10.65 11.52 -3.37
C SER A 80 11.69 10.97 -4.35
N PHE A 81 11.48 9.76 -4.90
CA PHE A 81 12.49 9.06 -5.69
C PHE A 81 13.88 9.05 -5.02
N ASN A 82 13.88 8.94 -3.69
CA ASN A 82 15.09 9.02 -2.88
C ASN A 82 15.22 7.81 -1.95
N PRO A 83 15.89 6.72 -2.40
CA PRO A 83 16.08 5.53 -1.59
C PRO A 83 16.95 5.75 -0.35
N ASP A 84 17.84 6.75 -0.35
CA ASP A 84 18.69 7.05 0.81
C ASP A 84 17.84 7.59 1.99
N LEU A 85 16.85 8.44 1.71
CA LEU A 85 15.89 8.89 2.74
C LEU A 85 15.01 7.75 3.22
N MET A 86 14.61 6.82 2.34
CA MET A 86 13.87 5.63 2.75
C MET A 86 14.70 4.74 3.69
N ASN A 87 15.99 4.60 3.42
CA ASN A 87 16.88 3.85 4.30
C ASN A 87 17.02 4.54 5.68
N GLN A 88 17.17 5.88 5.71
CA GLN A 88 17.20 6.65 6.96
C GLN A 88 15.90 6.51 7.76
N MET A 89 14.74 6.56 7.09
CA MET A 89 13.44 6.27 7.71
C MET A 89 13.44 4.86 8.31
N GLY A 90 13.95 3.86 7.56
CA GLY A 90 14.03 2.48 8.04
C GLY A 90 14.89 2.33 9.30
N ILE A 91 16.06 2.98 9.34
CA ILE A 91 16.94 3.00 10.53
C ILE A 91 16.20 3.61 11.73
N ALA A 92 15.52 4.75 11.55
CA ALA A 92 14.77 5.40 12.61
C ALA A 92 13.63 4.51 13.14
N MET A 93 12.88 3.85 12.24
CA MET A 93 11.83 2.91 12.62
C MET A 93 12.41 1.71 13.38
N GLY A 94 13.55 1.17 12.96
CA GLY A 94 14.22 0.08 13.65
C GLY A 94 14.72 0.47 15.06
N ILE A 95 15.18 1.71 15.25
CA ILE A 95 15.52 2.28 16.56
C ILE A 95 14.29 2.30 17.47
N GLU A 96 13.15 2.81 16.98
CA GLU A 96 11.91 2.84 17.75
C GLU A 96 11.39 1.43 18.08
N CYS A 97 11.54 0.47 17.17
CA CYS A 97 11.19 -0.94 17.41
C CYS A 97 12.03 -1.54 18.55
N ASN A 98 13.34 -1.32 18.52
CA ASN A 98 14.25 -1.81 19.59
C ASN A 98 13.94 -1.18 20.95
N HIS A 99 13.64 0.12 20.99
CA HIS A 99 13.24 0.80 22.22
C HIS A 99 12.00 0.16 22.86
N TYR A 100 11.06 -0.24 22.02
CA TYR A 100 9.77 -0.79 22.46
C TYR A 100 9.70 -2.32 22.44
N ASP A 101 10.78 -3.07 22.35
CA ASP A 101 10.77 -4.53 22.28
C ASP A 101 9.88 -5.08 21.16
N VAL A 102 10.02 -4.57 19.96
CA VAL A 102 9.34 -5.09 18.77
C VAL A 102 10.35 -5.81 17.90
N ASN A 103 10.13 -7.10 17.69
CA ASN A 103 11.03 -7.97 16.96
C ASN A 103 10.79 -7.94 15.45
N VAL A 104 9.52 -7.79 15.01
CA VAL A 104 9.13 -7.73 13.60
C VAL A 104 8.12 -6.63 13.38
N ILE A 105 8.40 -5.73 12.42
CA ILE A 105 7.45 -4.72 11.98
C ILE A 105 6.75 -5.16 10.69
N LEU A 106 5.41 -5.02 10.63
CA LEU A 106 4.59 -5.48 9.51
C LEU A 106 4.56 -4.44 8.38
N GLY A 107 5.62 -4.40 7.65
CA GLY A 107 5.89 -3.52 6.52
C GLY A 107 7.25 -3.81 5.90
N PRO A 108 7.52 -3.23 4.72
CA PRO A 108 6.68 -2.33 3.92
C PRO A 108 5.52 -3.01 3.20
N ALA A 109 4.45 -2.24 2.94
CA ALA A 109 3.38 -2.63 2.06
C ALA A 109 3.71 -2.17 0.62
N MET A 110 3.66 -3.09 -0.36
CA MET A 110 4.24 -2.79 -1.67
C MET A 110 3.47 -3.36 -2.88
N ASN A 111 2.17 -3.62 -2.72
CA ASN A 111 1.35 -4.00 -3.86
C ASN A 111 1.34 -2.89 -4.92
N ILE A 112 1.17 -3.27 -6.17
CA ILE A 112 1.08 -2.32 -7.28
C ILE A 112 -0.23 -1.52 -7.18
N LYS A 113 -0.19 -0.21 -7.41
CA LYS A 113 -1.37 0.65 -7.52
C LYS A 113 -2.05 0.40 -8.86
N ARG A 114 -2.83 -0.70 -8.94
CA ARG A 114 -3.50 -1.15 -10.16
C ARG A 114 -4.65 -0.24 -10.55
N ASN A 115 -5.50 0.08 -9.59
CA ASN A 115 -6.64 0.96 -9.76
C ASN A 115 -6.63 2.06 -8.71
N PRO A 116 -6.74 3.34 -9.08
CA PRO A 116 -6.71 4.45 -8.12
C PRO A 116 -7.90 4.48 -7.14
N LEU A 117 -8.94 3.66 -7.36
CA LEU A 117 -10.05 3.48 -6.43
C LEU A 117 -9.74 2.52 -5.28
N CYS A 118 -8.64 1.75 -5.32
CA CYS A 118 -8.27 0.84 -4.22
C CYS A 118 -8.01 1.63 -2.93
N GLY A 119 -8.70 1.25 -1.86
CA GLY A 119 -8.69 1.97 -0.59
C GLY A 119 -7.36 1.97 0.14
N ARG A 120 -6.48 0.99 -0.13
CA ARG A 120 -5.14 0.87 0.48
C ARG A 120 -4.02 1.48 -0.35
N ASN A 121 -4.30 2.17 -1.45
CA ASN A 121 -3.26 2.81 -2.27
C ASN A 121 -2.38 3.79 -1.47
N PHE A 122 -2.90 4.37 -0.40
CA PHE A 122 -2.14 5.27 0.47
C PHE A 122 -0.91 4.62 1.11
N GLU A 123 -0.91 3.30 1.31
CA GLU A 123 0.21 2.57 1.91
C GLU A 123 1.08 1.80 0.89
N TYR A 124 0.76 1.88 -0.40
CA TYR A 124 1.52 1.28 -1.49
C TYR A 124 2.35 2.33 -2.22
N PHE A 125 3.55 1.96 -2.67
CA PHE A 125 4.50 2.90 -3.26
C PHE A 125 4.04 3.44 -4.62
N SER A 126 3.85 2.57 -5.60
CA SER A 126 3.71 2.99 -7.00
C SER A 126 2.88 2.03 -7.85
N GLU A 127 2.48 2.50 -9.04
CA GLU A 127 2.02 1.68 -10.14
C GLU A 127 3.19 1.00 -10.90
N ASP A 128 4.43 1.39 -10.57
CA ASP A 128 5.63 0.88 -11.20
C ASP A 128 6.39 -0.09 -10.28
N PRO A 129 6.67 -1.34 -10.73
CA PRO A 129 7.33 -2.35 -9.90
C PRO A 129 8.80 -2.03 -9.59
N LEU A 130 9.52 -1.29 -10.47
CA LEU A 130 10.89 -0.90 -10.19
C LEU A 130 10.92 0.12 -9.04
N LEU A 131 10.13 1.20 -9.14
CA LEU A 131 10.08 2.22 -8.11
C LEU A 131 9.64 1.62 -6.77
N SER A 132 8.57 0.80 -6.78
CA SER A 132 8.10 0.08 -5.58
C SER A 132 9.19 -0.78 -4.97
N GLY A 133 9.89 -1.58 -5.79
CA GLY A 133 10.94 -2.47 -5.31
C GLY A 133 12.15 -1.74 -4.75
N VAL A 134 12.62 -0.66 -5.41
CA VAL A 134 13.79 0.12 -4.95
C VAL A 134 13.50 0.81 -3.63
N MET A 135 12.35 1.48 -3.51
CA MET A 135 11.98 2.20 -2.28
C MET A 135 11.73 1.24 -1.12
N ALA A 136 11.04 0.12 -1.37
CA ALA A 136 10.81 -0.92 -0.36
C ALA A 136 12.12 -1.62 0.06
N SER A 137 13.04 -1.91 -0.87
CA SER A 137 14.36 -2.46 -0.53
C SER A 137 15.15 -1.56 0.40
N ALA A 138 15.15 -0.25 0.13
CA ALA A 138 15.86 0.72 0.95
C ALA A 138 15.29 0.80 2.37
N LEU A 139 13.96 0.85 2.51
CA LEU A 139 13.27 0.84 3.80
C LEU A 139 13.56 -0.46 4.59
N THR A 140 13.44 -1.60 3.92
CA THR A 140 13.72 -2.92 4.50
C THR A 140 15.16 -3.00 5.01
N LYS A 141 16.16 -2.61 4.20
CA LYS A 141 17.57 -2.60 4.62
C LYS A 141 17.81 -1.73 5.86
N GLY A 142 17.15 -0.57 5.93
CA GLY A 142 17.25 0.32 7.08
C GLY A 142 16.74 -0.33 8.37
N ILE A 143 15.56 -0.93 8.33
CA ILE A 143 14.94 -1.58 9.51
C ILE A 143 15.74 -2.82 9.93
N GLU A 144 16.04 -3.72 8.97
CA GLU A 144 16.78 -4.97 9.23
C GLU A 144 18.23 -4.70 9.74
N SER A 145 18.81 -3.55 9.43
CA SER A 145 20.13 -3.15 9.96
C SER A 145 20.15 -2.94 11.47
N ARG A 146 18.97 -2.90 12.10
CA ARG A 146 18.80 -2.75 13.55
C ARG A 146 18.38 -4.04 14.25
N ASN A 147 18.57 -5.20 13.62
CA ASN A 147 18.13 -6.53 14.08
C ASN A 147 16.62 -6.64 14.27
N VAL A 148 15.84 -5.77 13.62
CA VAL A 148 14.38 -5.81 13.59
C VAL A 148 13.95 -6.43 12.28
N GLY A 149 13.13 -7.48 12.34
CA GLY A 149 12.59 -8.11 11.12
C GLY A 149 11.55 -7.24 10.45
N THR A 150 11.50 -7.34 9.13
CA THR A 150 10.45 -6.73 8.30
C THR A 150 9.49 -7.80 7.78
N SER A 151 8.25 -7.42 7.47
CA SER A 151 7.29 -8.30 6.79
C SER A 151 6.79 -7.64 5.52
N LEU A 152 7.31 -8.08 4.37
CA LEU A 152 6.85 -7.59 3.07
C LEU A 152 5.40 -7.99 2.86
N LYS A 153 4.53 -7.03 2.53
CA LYS A 153 3.10 -7.30 2.38
C LYS A 153 2.48 -6.55 1.21
N HIS A 154 1.39 -7.04 0.64
CA HIS A 154 0.72 -8.33 0.85
C HIS A 154 1.02 -9.23 -0.35
N TYR A 155 1.66 -10.37 -0.15
CA TYR A 155 2.12 -11.27 -1.20
C TYR A 155 1.01 -12.28 -1.57
N ALA A 156 0.29 -12.15 -2.72
CA ALA A 156 0.45 -11.13 -3.74
C ALA A 156 -0.91 -10.70 -4.31
N ALA A 157 -0.85 -9.69 -5.19
CA ALA A 157 -2.01 -9.21 -5.97
C ALA A 157 -3.23 -8.82 -5.11
N ASN A 158 -3.03 -8.18 -3.96
CA ASN A 158 -4.08 -7.59 -3.13
C ASN A 158 -4.34 -6.15 -3.60
N ASN A 159 -5.20 -5.98 -4.61
CA ASN A 159 -5.41 -4.72 -5.31
C ASN A 159 -6.84 -4.15 -5.18
N ASN A 160 -7.66 -4.72 -4.30
CA ASN A 160 -8.96 -4.18 -3.88
C ASN A 160 -9.27 -4.58 -2.44
N GLU A 161 -10.13 -3.80 -1.78
CA GLU A 161 -10.55 -4.03 -0.41
C GLU A 161 -11.92 -4.70 -0.30
N ALA A 162 -12.79 -4.48 -1.28
CA ALA A 162 -14.17 -4.96 -1.24
C ALA A 162 -14.28 -6.49 -1.19
N ASN A 163 -13.39 -7.19 -1.88
CA ASN A 163 -13.41 -8.64 -2.01
C ASN A 163 -12.21 -9.34 -1.35
N ARG A 164 -11.37 -8.63 -0.61
CA ARG A 164 -10.05 -9.11 -0.16
C ARG A 164 -10.06 -10.47 0.55
N TYR A 165 -11.11 -10.81 1.30
CA TYR A 165 -11.17 -12.06 2.08
C TYR A 165 -11.64 -13.29 1.30
N PHE A 166 -12.19 -13.12 0.10
CA PHE A 166 -12.78 -14.21 -0.68
C PHE A 166 -12.64 -14.01 -2.19
N GLY A 167 -12.11 -12.86 -2.61
CA GLY A 167 -11.91 -12.52 -4.02
C GLY A 167 -10.76 -13.30 -4.64
N ASN A 168 -10.84 -13.47 -5.94
CA ASN A 168 -9.87 -14.18 -6.74
C ASN A 168 -9.26 -13.22 -7.78
N SER A 169 -7.98 -12.90 -7.61
CA SER A 169 -7.19 -12.15 -8.58
C SER A 169 -6.78 -13.11 -9.70
N VAL A 170 -7.39 -12.93 -10.88
CA VAL A 170 -7.12 -13.78 -12.05
C VAL A 170 -6.23 -13.03 -13.03
N LEU A 171 -5.05 -13.58 -13.29
CA LEU A 171 -4.04 -12.97 -14.15
C LEU A 171 -3.15 -14.03 -14.81
N ASP A 172 -2.64 -13.71 -16.00
CA ASP A 172 -1.67 -14.55 -16.69
C ASP A 172 -0.32 -14.59 -15.98
N ASP A 173 0.49 -15.60 -16.29
CA ASP A 173 1.78 -15.82 -15.63
C ASP A 173 2.75 -14.66 -15.89
N ARG A 174 2.74 -14.08 -17.08
CA ARG A 174 3.61 -12.98 -17.45
C ARG A 174 3.30 -11.70 -16.66
N THR A 175 2.03 -11.31 -16.61
CA THR A 175 1.55 -10.19 -15.81
C THR A 175 1.86 -10.38 -14.33
N LEU A 176 1.62 -11.59 -13.79
CA LEU A 176 1.96 -11.91 -12.41
C LEU A 176 3.44 -11.67 -12.13
N ARG A 177 4.35 -12.20 -13.00
CA ARG A 177 5.78 -12.17 -12.79
C ARG A 177 6.43 -10.81 -13.07
N GLU A 178 6.03 -10.13 -14.15
CA GLU A 178 6.66 -8.88 -14.59
C GLU A 178 6.16 -7.64 -13.84
N ILE A 179 4.90 -7.64 -13.34
CA ILE A 179 4.28 -6.51 -12.66
C ILE A 179 4.11 -6.77 -11.17
N TYR A 180 3.32 -7.79 -10.78
CA TYR A 180 2.87 -7.93 -9.40
C TYR A 180 3.88 -8.58 -8.46
N LEU A 181 4.76 -9.42 -8.98
CA LEU A 181 5.81 -10.08 -8.21
C LEU A 181 7.19 -9.42 -8.35
N ARG A 182 7.44 -8.64 -9.41
CA ARG A 182 8.77 -8.10 -9.71
C ARG A 182 9.35 -7.22 -8.61
N GLY A 183 8.51 -6.40 -7.96
CA GLY A 183 8.94 -5.59 -6.82
C GLY A 183 9.32 -6.45 -5.62
N PHE A 184 8.52 -7.46 -5.29
CA PHE A 184 8.80 -8.41 -4.20
C PHE A 184 10.10 -9.19 -4.45
N GLU A 185 10.30 -9.70 -5.67
CA GLU A 185 11.54 -10.39 -6.07
C GLU A 185 12.77 -9.53 -5.78
N ARG A 186 12.72 -8.25 -6.16
CA ARG A 186 13.81 -7.30 -5.91
C ARG A 186 14.12 -7.18 -4.42
N VAL A 187 13.08 -6.95 -3.59
CA VAL A 187 13.29 -6.77 -2.14
C VAL A 187 13.85 -8.05 -1.50
N VAL A 188 13.30 -9.22 -1.85
CA VAL A 188 13.79 -10.51 -1.34
C VAL A 188 15.26 -10.71 -1.67
N LYS A 189 15.67 -10.48 -2.92
CA LYS A 189 17.06 -10.67 -3.37
C LYS A 189 18.02 -9.60 -2.85
N GLU A 190 17.59 -8.34 -2.75
CA GLU A 190 18.48 -7.22 -2.40
C GLU A 190 18.52 -6.90 -0.90
N ALA A 191 17.42 -7.08 -0.18
CA ALA A 191 17.28 -6.68 1.22
C ALA A 191 17.14 -7.86 2.19
N LYS A 192 16.82 -9.06 1.72
CA LYS A 192 16.69 -10.30 2.52
C LYS A 192 15.82 -10.11 3.76
N PRO A 193 14.53 -9.79 3.57
CA PRO A 193 13.60 -9.54 4.67
C PRO A 193 13.46 -10.77 5.56
N SER A 194 13.22 -10.55 6.85
CA SER A 194 13.02 -11.64 7.81
C SER A 194 11.72 -12.38 7.58
N THR A 195 10.69 -11.71 7.07
CA THR A 195 9.39 -12.33 6.82
C THR A 195 8.70 -11.77 5.57
N VAL A 196 7.77 -12.57 5.03
CA VAL A 196 6.82 -12.18 3.98
C VAL A 196 5.41 -12.51 4.45
N MET A 197 4.48 -11.58 4.32
CA MET A 197 3.07 -11.77 4.68
C MET A 197 2.26 -12.11 3.43
N CYS A 198 1.65 -13.30 3.39
CA CYS A 198 0.75 -13.66 2.31
C CYS A 198 -0.55 -12.84 2.37
N ALA A 199 -1.13 -12.56 1.20
CA ALA A 199 -2.35 -11.78 1.08
C ALA A 199 -3.61 -12.56 1.52
N TYR A 200 -4.73 -11.82 1.70
CA TYR A 200 -6.03 -12.43 1.99
C TYR A 200 -6.66 -13.16 0.80
N ASN A 201 -6.47 -12.63 -0.40
CA ASN A 201 -7.16 -13.02 -1.61
C ASN A 201 -6.66 -14.35 -2.18
N GLN A 202 -7.43 -14.90 -3.08
CA GLN A 202 -6.99 -15.95 -3.96
C GLN A 202 -6.19 -15.35 -5.14
N VAL A 203 -5.26 -16.13 -5.65
CA VAL A 203 -4.53 -15.86 -6.90
C VAL A 203 -4.77 -17.07 -7.82
N ASN A 204 -5.41 -16.82 -8.96
CA ASN A 204 -5.75 -17.86 -9.92
C ASN A 204 -6.50 -19.07 -9.32
N GLY A 205 -7.38 -18.81 -8.33
CA GLY A 205 -8.25 -19.82 -7.72
C GLY A 205 -7.76 -20.44 -6.41
N GLU A 206 -6.52 -20.17 -5.99
CA GLU A 206 -5.96 -20.66 -4.72
C GLU A 206 -5.73 -19.49 -3.74
N PHE A 207 -6.10 -19.67 -2.47
CA PHE A 207 -5.80 -18.67 -1.45
C PHE A 207 -4.29 -18.47 -1.32
N ALA A 208 -3.84 -17.21 -1.25
CA ALA A 208 -2.41 -16.90 -1.13
C ALA A 208 -1.74 -17.61 0.06
N SER A 209 -2.49 -17.91 1.13
CA SER A 209 -2.03 -18.64 2.31
C SER A 209 -1.80 -20.14 2.11
N GLU A 210 -2.23 -20.72 0.99
CA GLU A 210 -2.08 -22.15 0.67
C GLU A 210 -1.56 -22.38 -0.76
N HIS A 211 -1.04 -21.32 -1.40
CA HIS A 211 -0.62 -21.33 -2.80
C HIS A 211 0.85 -21.77 -2.94
N LYS A 212 1.06 -23.07 -3.19
CA LYS A 212 2.41 -23.67 -3.23
C LYS A 212 3.33 -23.01 -4.24
N GLU A 213 2.85 -22.73 -5.47
CA GLU A 213 3.67 -22.09 -6.49
C GLU A 213 4.20 -20.72 -6.02
N LEU A 214 3.34 -19.90 -5.35
CA LEU A 214 3.77 -18.62 -4.80
C LEU A 214 4.74 -18.76 -3.64
N LEU A 215 4.36 -19.56 -2.61
CA LEU A 215 5.06 -19.57 -1.32
C LEU A 215 6.33 -20.42 -1.34
N THR A 216 6.36 -21.48 -2.12
CA THR A 216 7.48 -22.41 -2.17
C THR A 216 8.26 -22.28 -3.48
N ASP A 217 7.64 -22.51 -4.62
CA ASP A 217 8.37 -22.64 -5.88
C ASP A 217 9.00 -21.30 -6.31
N ILE A 218 8.23 -20.20 -6.25
CA ILE A 218 8.72 -18.87 -6.62
C ILE A 218 9.52 -18.23 -5.48
N LEU A 219 8.88 -18.06 -4.30
CA LEU A 219 9.47 -17.29 -3.21
C LEU A 219 10.73 -17.95 -2.65
N ARG A 220 10.67 -19.26 -2.32
CA ARG A 220 11.79 -19.97 -1.70
C ARG A 220 12.78 -20.51 -2.74
N HIS A 221 12.32 -21.31 -3.71
CA HIS A 221 13.24 -22.02 -4.60
C HIS A 221 13.83 -21.09 -5.67
N GLU A 222 13.04 -20.22 -6.29
CA GLU A 222 13.54 -19.35 -7.35
C GLU A 222 14.24 -18.10 -6.81
N TRP A 223 13.69 -17.46 -5.78
CA TRP A 223 14.26 -16.21 -5.25
C TRP A 223 15.21 -16.42 -4.09
N GLY A 224 15.23 -17.62 -3.47
CA GLY A 224 16.11 -17.97 -2.36
C GLY A 224 15.70 -17.33 -1.02
N PHE A 225 14.39 -17.16 -0.80
CA PHE A 225 13.89 -16.68 0.47
C PHE A 225 14.02 -17.73 1.57
N ASP A 226 14.69 -17.40 2.65
CA ASP A 226 15.00 -18.26 3.80
C ASP A 226 14.32 -17.82 5.10
N GLY A 227 13.42 -16.80 5.03
CA GLY A 227 12.69 -16.28 6.17
C GLY A 227 11.33 -16.95 6.40
N VAL A 228 10.53 -16.36 7.28
CA VAL A 228 9.18 -16.82 7.62
C VAL A 228 8.14 -16.30 6.63
N VAL A 229 7.30 -17.17 6.11
CA VAL A 229 6.03 -16.78 5.50
C VAL A 229 4.96 -16.77 6.58
N MET A 230 4.38 -15.61 6.84
CA MET A 230 3.24 -15.47 7.75
C MET A 230 1.95 -15.17 7.02
N SER A 231 0.81 -15.49 7.63
CA SER A 231 -0.49 -15.06 7.12
C SER A 231 -0.76 -13.59 7.47
N ASP A 232 -1.55 -12.89 6.64
CA ASP A 232 -2.27 -11.72 7.11
C ASP A 232 -3.31 -12.12 8.19
N TRP A 233 -3.82 -11.15 8.97
CA TRP A 233 -4.66 -11.39 10.15
C TRP A 233 -6.00 -12.02 9.80
N GLY A 234 -6.08 -13.35 9.97
CA GLY A 234 -7.25 -14.15 9.61
C GLY A 234 -7.32 -14.55 8.14
N ALA A 235 -6.20 -14.54 7.43
CA ALA A 235 -6.12 -14.93 6.02
C ALA A 235 -6.12 -16.45 5.79
N VAL A 236 -5.79 -17.25 6.81
CA VAL A 236 -5.71 -18.71 6.68
C VAL A 236 -7.06 -19.30 6.27
N ASN A 237 -7.07 -20.09 5.19
CA ASN A 237 -8.24 -20.84 4.74
C ASN A 237 -8.16 -22.32 5.18
N ASP A 238 -7.13 -23.03 4.73
CA ASP A 238 -6.84 -24.41 5.12
C ASP A 238 -5.44 -24.45 5.76
N ARG A 239 -5.38 -24.78 7.05
CA ARG A 239 -4.10 -24.70 7.78
C ARG A 239 -3.14 -25.80 7.37
N VAL A 240 -3.64 -27.00 7.06
CA VAL A 240 -2.80 -28.15 6.65
C VAL A 240 -2.18 -27.87 5.29
N LYS A 241 -3.01 -27.49 4.32
CA LYS A 241 -2.52 -27.08 2.99
C LYS A 241 -1.57 -25.89 3.08
N GLY A 242 -1.83 -24.95 3.99
CA GLY A 242 -0.94 -23.82 4.24
C GLY A 242 0.46 -24.27 4.62
N VAL A 243 0.62 -25.17 5.59
CA VAL A 243 1.93 -25.74 5.97
C VAL A 243 2.59 -26.44 4.80
N GLN A 244 1.85 -27.29 4.10
CA GLN A 244 2.34 -28.02 2.92
C GLN A 244 2.76 -27.10 1.76
N ALA A 245 2.15 -25.91 1.69
CA ALA A 245 2.49 -24.89 0.70
C ALA A 245 3.63 -23.95 1.12
N GLY A 246 4.11 -24.03 2.36
CA GLY A 246 5.19 -23.19 2.89
C GLY A 246 4.76 -21.99 3.72
N LEU A 247 3.49 -21.97 4.22
CA LEU A 247 3.04 -21.01 5.22
C LEU A 247 3.50 -21.45 6.62
N ASP A 248 4.44 -20.73 7.20
CA ASP A 248 5.05 -21.08 8.48
C ASP A 248 4.19 -20.64 9.66
N LEU A 249 3.80 -19.36 9.72
CA LEU A 249 3.17 -18.74 10.88
C LEU A 249 1.78 -18.21 10.57
N GLU A 250 0.78 -18.74 11.27
CA GLU A 250 -0.58 -18.18 11.24
C GLU A 250 -0.71 -17.01 12.22
N MET A 251 -1.23 -15.86 11.76
CA MET A 251 -1.57 -14.71 12.61
C MET A 251 -3.05 -14.34 12.46
N PRO A 252 -3.69 -13.87 13.53
CA PRO A 252 -3.19 -13.65 14.92
C PRO A 252 -3.10 -14.92 15.76
N GLY A 253 -3.44 -16.08 15.21
CA GLY A 253 -3.71 -17.31 15.93
C GLY A 253 -5.11 -17.31 16.56
N ASP A 254 -5.67 -18.48 16.68
CA ASP A 254 -7.00 -18.70 17.25
C ASP A 254 -6.91 -19.26 18.70
N VAL A 255 -8.05 -19.67 19.24
CA VAL A 255 -8.12 -20.33 20.55
C VAL A 255 -7.56 -21.76 20.56
N GLY A 256 -6.84 -22.17 19.50
CA GLY A 256 -6.19 -23.46 19.35
C GLY A 256 -6.85 -24.43 18.39
N HIS A 257 -7.85 -23.99 17.62
CA HIS A 257 -8.49 -24.84 16.60
C HIS A 257 -7.48 -25.30 15.56
N ASN A 258 -6.78 -24.36 14.92
CA ASN A 258 -5.81 -24.68 13.86
C ASN A 258 -4.58 -25.43 14.41
N ARG A 259 -4.18 -25.19 15.65
CA ARG A 259 -3.14 -26.01 16.32
C ARG A 259 -3.58 -27.48 16.44
N GLN A 260 -4.84 -27.71 16.87
CA GLN A 260 -5.38 -29.07 16.93
C GLN A 260 -5.50 -29.71 15.53
N VAL A 261 -5.89 -28.94 14.52
CA VAL A 261 -5.92 -29.41 13.11
C VAL A 261 -4.55 -29.91 12.64
N ILE A 262 -3.46 -29.18 12.96
CA ILE A 262 -2.09 -29.61 12.64
C ILE A 262 -1.75 -30.95 13.35
N VAL A 263 -2.03 -31.05 14.64
CA VAL A 263 -1.77 -32.28 15.41
C VAL A 263 -2.56 -33.47 14.86
N ASP A 264 -3.84 -33.26 14.56
CA ASP A 264 -4.70 -34.31 14.00
C ASP A 264 -4.22 -34.74 12.60
N ALA A 265 -3.81 -33.80 11.74
CA ALA A 265 -3.28 -34.07 10.41
C ALA A 265 -1.96 -34.85 10.46
N TYR A 266 -1.06 -34.50 11.38
CA TYR A 266 0.16 -35.28 11.59
C TYR A 266 -0.15 -36.71 12.06
N ASN A 267 -1.04 -36.88 13.05
CA ASN A 267 -1.40 -38.18 13.60
C ASN A 267 -2.13 -39.09 12.59
N SER A 268 -2.85 -38.46 11.62
CA SER A 268 -3.50 -39.21 10.52
C SER A 268 -2.60 -39.51 9.33
N GLY A 269 -1.39 -38.93 9.29
CA GLY A 269 -0.46 -39.04 8.16
C GLY A 269 -0.81 -38.12 6.97
N GLU A 270 -1.70 -37.17 7.13
CA GLU A 270 -2.03 -36.14 6.12
C GLU A 270 -0.93 -35.06 6.03
N LEU A 271 -0.29 -34.72 7.17
CA LEU A 271 0.88 -33.82 7.23
C LEU A 271 2.12 -34.63 7.62
N ASN A 272 3.18 -34.54 6.83
CA ASN A 272 4.47 -35.18 7.13
C ASN A 272 5.28 -34.36 8.14
N ILE A 273 6.30 -34.98 8.73
CA ILE A 273 7.14 -34.31 9.75
C ILE A 273 8.10 -33.31 9.10
N GLU A 274 8.49 -33.52 7.88
CA GLU A 274 9.44 -32.70 7.13
C GLU A 274 8.86 -31.28 6.90
N ASP A 275 7.62 -31.17 6.41
CA ASP A 275 6.92 -29.91 6.20
C ASP A 275 6.70 -29.16 7.53
N LEU A 276 6.33 -29.93 8.58
CA LEU A 276 6.13 -29.37 9.93
C LEU A 276 7.44 -28.84 10.51
N ASP A 277 8.52 -29.59 10.43
CA ASP A 277 9.84 -29.21 10.93
C ASP A 277 10.44 -28.04 10.17
N GLU A 278 10.24 -27.98 8.85
CA GLU A 278 10.69 -26.85 8.05
C GLU A 278 10.01 -25.53 8.49
N ALA A 279 8.71 -25.56 8.65
CA ALA A 279 7.97 -24.38 9.13
C ALA A 279 8.42 -23.95 10.53
N VAL A 280 8.62 -24.89 11.44
CA VAL A 280 9.12 -24.61 12.81
C VAL A 280 10.55 -24.06 12.77
N ARG A 281 11.42 -24.64 11.94
CA ARG A 281 12.80 -24.16 11.74
C ARG A 281 12.82 -22.71 11.31
N ASN A 282 11.97 -22.32 10.36
CA ASN A 282 11.88 -20.95 9.89
C ASN A 282 11.45 -19.99 11.02
N VAL A 283 10.45 -20.36 11.81
CA VAL A 283 9.99 -19.55 12.97
C VAL A 283 11.11 -19.42 14.01
N LEU A 284 11.82 -20.51 14.34
CA LEU A 284 12.94 -20.48 15.31
C LEU A 284 14.10 -19.62 14.80
N ASN A 285 14.43 -19.68 13.52
CA ASN A 285 15.45 -18.85 12.89
C ASN A 285 15.09 -17.37 12.95
N MET A 286 13.82 -17.02 12.69
CA MET A 286 13.31 -15.65 12.83
C MET A 286 13.44 -15.16 14.28
N ILE A 287 13.06 -15.99 15.26
CA ILE A 287 13.23 -15.66 16.69
C ILE A 287 14.71 -15.39 16.97
N ASN A 288 15.63 -16.26 16.57
CA ASN A 288 17.07 -16.06 16.77
C ASN A 288 17.58 -14.75 16.17
N LYS A 289 17.16 -14.45 14.94
CA LYS A 289 17.62 -13.26 14.19
C LYS A 289 17.17 -11.95 14.86
N THR A 290 16.00 -11.96 15.50
CA THR A 290 15.33 -10.75 15.98
C THR A 290 15.25 -10.67 17.52
N LEU A 291 15.96 -11.53 18.25
CA LEU A 291 15.83 -11.61 19.71
C LEU A 291 16.60 -10.52 20.45
N GLU A 292 17.73 -10.09 19.89
CA GLU A 292 18.64 -9.15 20.59
C GLU A 292 18.28 -7.71 20.26
N HIS A 293 17.91 -6.93 21.27
CA HIS A 293 17.63 -5.51 21.20
C HIS A 293 18.63 -4.72 22.03
N ASP A 294 19.07 -3.57 21.50
CA ASP A 294 20.00 -2.65 22.16
C ASP A 294 19.31 -1.56 23.00
N HIS A 295 17.97 -1.53 23.01
CA HIS A 295 17.10 -0.59 23.75
C HIS A 295 17.58 0.87 23.71
N PRO A 296 17.78 1.46 22.51
CA PRO A 296 18.27 2.81 22.42
C PRO A 296 17.24 3.83 22.89
N GLU A 297 17.70 4.98 23.37
CA GLU A 297 16.83 6.14 23.55
C GLU A 297 16.38 6.67 22.19
N ILE A 298 15.11 7.08 22.11
CA ILE A 298 14.55 7.65 20.86
C ILE A 298 14.83 9.14 20.79
N ASP A 299 15.56 9.59 19.79
CA ASP A 299 15.66 10.99 19.44
C ASP A 299 14.50 11.37 18.49
N PHE A 300 13.35 11.67 19.07
CA PHE A 300 12.16 12.08 18.30
C PHE A 300 12.38 13.35 17.47
N LEU A 301 13.31 14.23 17.85
CA LEU A 301 13.62 15.43 17.06
C LEU A 301 14.36 15.04 15.79
N ALA A 302 15.40 14.19 15.89
CA ALA A 302 16.12 13.68 14.73
C ALA A 302 15.19 12.88 13.79
N HIS A 303 14.30 12.07 14.33
CA HIS A 303 13.32 11.33 13.52
C HIS A 303 12.29 12.25 12.85
N ALA A 304 11.85 13.32 13.53
CA ALA A 304 10.97 14.33 12.96
C ALA A 304 11.64 15.07 11.79
N GLU A 305 12.94 15.35 11.87
CA GLU A 305 13.69 15.95 10.77
C GLU A 305 13.77 15.02 9.55
N ILE A 306 13.92 13.71 9.73
CA ILE A 306 13.85 12.73 8.62
C ILE A 306 12.45 12.76 8.02
N SER A 307 11.39 12.74 8.84
CA SER A 307 10.00 12.84 8.39
C SER A 307 9.75 14.12 7.59
N LYS A 308 10.27 15.27 8.06
CA LYS A 308 10.16 16.56 7.38
C LYS A 308 10.88 16.54 6.02
N LYS A 309 12.13 16.08 5.97
CA LYS A 309 12.91 15.98 4.72
C LYS A 309 12.19 15.10 3.69
N LEU A 310 11.66 13.96 4.12
CA LEU A 310 10.93 13.06 3.24
C LEU A 310 9.65 13.72 2.70
N SER A 311 8.91 14.43 3.55
CA SER A 311 7.72 15.21 3.17
C SER A 311 8.06 16.31 2.13
N LEU A 312 9.13 17.07 2.36
CA LEU A 312 9.59 18.13 1.45
C LEU A 312 9.99 17.57 0.08
N GLU A 313 10.76 16.48 0.05
CA GLU A 313 11.20 15.87 -1.20
C GLU A 313 10.09 15.12 -1.95
N ALA A 314 9.02 14.74 -1.26
CA ALA A 314 7.86 14.05 -1.83
C ALA A 314 6.73 14.99 -2.27
N ALA A 315 6.75 16.26 -1.85
CA ALA A 315 5.76 17.25 -2.25
C ALA A 315 5.80 17.50 -3.76
N VAL A 316 4.64 17.37 -4.44
CA VAL A 316 4.54 17.49 -5.89
C VAL A 316 3.81 18.77 -6.28
N LEU A 317 4.50 19.69 -6.93
CA LEU A 317 3.88 20.86 -7.55
C LEU A 317 3.28 20.45 -8.90
N LEU A 318 1.94 20.42 -8.96
CA LEU A 318 1.20 19.95 -10.14
C LEU A 318 0.87 21.07 -11.14
N LYS A 319 0.68 22.29 -10.67
CA LYS A 319 0.37 23.47 -11.48
C LYS A 319 0.96 24.72 -10.82
N ASN A 320 1.49 25.67 -11.61
CA ASN A 320 2.01 26.94 -11.12
C ASN A 320 2.01 27.97 -12.22
N GLU A 321 0.84 28.51 -12.54
CA GLU A 321 0.68 29.56 -13.57
C GLU A 321 1.22 30.90 -13.06
N ASN A 322 1.85 31.63 -13.97
CA ASN A 322 2.44 32.94 -13.69
C ASN A 322 3.40 32.97 -12.47
N ASN A 323 3.95 31.82 -12.08
CA ASN A 323 4.82 31.69 -10.90
C ASN A 323 4.17 32.24 -9.63
N ILE A 324 2.87 31.93 -9.41
CA ILE A 324 2.12 32.40 -8.26
C ILE A 324 2.67 31.83 -6.93
N LEU A 325 3.29 30.64 -6.99
CA LEU A 325 4.16 30.09 -5.95
C LEU A 325 5.63 30.28 -6.36
N PRO A 326 6.54 30.56 -5.40
CA PRO A 326 6.31 30.69 -3.97
C PRO A 326 5.59 31.99 -3.59
N LEU A 327 4.86 31.94 -2.45
CA LEU A 327 4.13 33.09 -1.88
C LEU A 327 5.05 34.11 -1.25
N ASN A 328 4.61 35.36 -1.19
CA ASN A 328 5.27 36.42 -0.46
C ASN A 328 4.90 36.36 1.05
N LYS A 329 5.89 36.27 1.95
CA LYS A 329 5.65 36.26 3.40
C LYS A 329 4.94 37.50 3.95
N ASN A 330 5.01 38.63 3.24
CA ASN A 330 4.31 39.86 3.60
C ASN A 330 2.94 39.99 2.90
N GLY A 331 2.48 38.97 2.17
CA GLY A 331 1.18 38.96 1.55
C GLY A 331 0.03 38.76 2.56
N LYS A 332 -1.19 39.07 2.12
CA LYS A 332 -2.42 38.83 2.87
C LYS A 332 -3.24 37.74 2.19
N TYR A 333 -3.64 36.72 2.94
CA TYR A 333 -4.25 35.52 2.39
C TYR A 333 -5.61 35.23 3.02
N LEU A 334 -6.57 34.84 2.19
CA LEU A 334 -7.76 34.16 2.64
C LEU A 334 -7.51 32.66 2.60
N VAL A 335 -7.65 32.00 3.74
CA VAL A 335 -7.46 30.54 3.85
C VAL A 335 -8.80 29.87 4.08
N ILE A 336 -9.13 28.89 3.25
CA ILE A 336 -10.40 28.14 3.32
C ILE A 336 -10.09 26.63 3.33
N GLY A 337 -10.75 25.91 4.22
CA GLY A 337 -10.68 24.45 4.31
C GLY A 337 -10.29 23.94 5.69
N GLU A 338 -11.10 23.02 6.27
CA GLU A 338 -10.81 22.46 7.60
C GLU A 338 -9.47 21.72 7.65
N LEU A 339 -8.95 21.21 6.49
CA LEU A 339 -7.64 20.56 6.40
C LEU A 339 -6.46 21.50 6.70
N PHE A 340 -6.64 22.81 6.71
CA PHE A 340 -5.64 23.78 7.17
C PHE A 340 -5.38 23.66 8.68
N GLU A 341 -6.43 23.44 9.46
CA GLU A 341 -6.38 23.27 10.90
C GLU A 341 -6.18 21.81 11.30
N LYS A 342 -6.84 20.89 10.56
CA LYS A 342 -6.85 19.44 10.82
C LYS A 342 -6.27 18.69 9.63
N MET A 343 -4.98 18.88 9.42
CA MET A 343 -4.27 18.25 8.31
C MET A 343 -4.39 16.71 8.34
N ARG A 344 -4.71 16.12 7.19
CA ARG A 344 -4.60 14.68 7.02
C ARG A 344 -3.14 14.32 6.68
N TYR A 345 -2.43 13.72 7.62
CA TYR A 345 -1.00 13.47 7.52
C TYR A 345 -0.62 11.99 7.35
N GLN A 346 -1.57 11.07 7.54
CA GLN A 346 -1.36 9.62 7.44
C GLN A 346 -2.61 8.91 6.89
N GLY A 347 -2.45 7.60 6.61
CA GLY A 347 -3.56 6.72 6.23
C GLY A 347 -4.48 6.35 7.38
N ALA A 348 -5.26 5.29 7.18
CA ALA A 348 -6.24 4.80 8.15
C ALA A 348 -6.25 3.26 8.18
N GLY A 349 -6.86 2.69 9.21
CA GLY A 349 -6.90 1.24 9.41
C GLY A 349 -5.73 0.73 10.25
N SER A 350 -5.15 -0.40 9.88
CA SER A 350 -4.05 -1.04 10.60
C SER A 350 -2.77 -0.20 10.63
N SER A 351 -2.57 0.69 9.68
CA SER A 351 -1.38 1.55 9.57
C SER A 351 -1.42 2.82 10.43
N LEU A 352 -2.46 3.05 11.24
CA LEU A 352 -2.63 4.28 12.02
C LEU A 352 -1.58 4.41 13.12
N ILE A 353 -0.77 5.46 13.08
CA ILE A 353 0.31 5.76 14.04
C ILE A 353 -0.13 6.82 15.03
N ARG A 354 0.33 6.73 16.27
CA ARG A 354 0.21 7.79 17.28
C ARG A 354 1.47 8.64 17.27
N PRO A 355 1.45 9.82 16.62
CA PRO A 355 2.65 10.63 16.48
C PRO A 355 3.08 11.26 17.80
N TRP A 356 4.40 11.40 17.96
CA TRP A 356 4.98 12.17 19.06
C TRP A 356 4.49 13.63 19.06
N LYS A 357 4.44 14.25 17.89
CA LYS A 357 3.97 15.62 17.70
C LYS A 357 3.48 15.79 16.27
N THR A 358 2.43 16.56 16.08
CA THR A 358 1.99 17.01 14.77
C THR A 358 2.03 18.54 14.74
N ILE A 359 2.30 19.10 13.56
CA ILE A 359 2.21 20.53 13.29
C ILE A 359 1.30 20.71 12.09
N SER A 360 0.18 21.41 12.29
CA SER A 360 -0.76 21.75 11.22
C SER A 360 -0.23 22.91 10.35
N PRO A 361 -0.70 23.08 9.11
CA PRO A 361 -0.39 24.27 8.32
C PRO A 361 -0.79 25.57 9.02
N LYS A 362 -1.89 25.59 9.77
CA LYS A 362 -2.32 26.75 10.56
C LYS A 362 -1.28 27.13 11.60
N GLU A 363 -0.82 26.17 12.40
CA GLU A 363 0.23 26.40 13.39
C GLU A 363 1.53 26.90 12.73
N ALA A 364 1.91 26.33 11.57
CA ALA A 364 3.09 26.78 10.83
C ALA A 364 2.96 28.24 10.34
N PHE A 365 1.77 28.65 9.85
CA PHE A 365 1.50 30.04 9.44
C PHE A 365 1.54 30.99 10.63
N GLU A 366 0.95 30.63 11.78
CA GLU A 366 0.96 31.42 13.01
C GLU A 366 2.38 31.61 13.55
N GLN A 367 3.19 30.54 13.61
CA GLN A 367 4.58 30.57 14.05
C GLN A 367 5.45 31.50 13.18
N ASN A 368 5.14 31.55 11.87
CA ASN A 368 5.84 32.40 10.91
C ASN A 368 5.19 33.78 10.72
N LYS A 369 4.18 34.13 11.52
CA LYS A 369 3.48 35.45 11.54
C LYS A 369 2.94 35.87 10.19
N ILE A 370 2.39 34.93 9.42
CA ILE A 370 1.73 35.24 8.14
C ILE A 370 0.40 35.96 8.41
N ASP A 371 0.09 36.99 7.61
CA ASP A 371 -1.21 37.72 7.67
C ASP A 371 -2.24 36.90 6.89
N PHE A 372 -3.15 36.22 7.62
CA PHE A 372 -4.22 35.43 7.01
C PHE A 372 -5.54 35.54 7.79
N LYS A 373 -6.64 35.37 7.06
CA LYS A 373 -7.97 35.13 7.62
C LYS A 373 -8.39 33.70 7.26
N TYR A 374 -8.91 32.98 8.25
CA TYR A 374 -9.26 31.56 8.09
C TYR A 374 -10.75 31.32 8.24
N PHE A 375 -11.33 30.51 7.34
CA PHE A 375 -12.67 29.96 7.41
C PHE A 375 -12.67 28.47 7.07
N LYS A 376 -13.49 27.69 7.79
CA LYS A 376 -13.57 26.24 7.53
C LYS A 376 -14.12 25.93 6.13
N GLY A 377 -15.19 26.58 5.73
CA GLY A 377 -15.89 26.37 4.46
C GLY A 377 -16.56 25.00 4.31
N TYR A 378 -16.00 23.96 4.91
CA TYR A 378 -16.53 22.60 4.93
C TYR A 378 -16.01 21.82 6.14
N LYS A 379 -16.59 20.63 6.40
CA LYS A 379 -16.10 19.69 7.41
C LYS A 379 -15.49 18.45 6.75
N VAL A 380 -14.33 18.00 7.22
CA VAL A 380 -13.56 16.87 6.65
C VAL A 380 -14.28 15.52 6.78
N LEU A 381 -14.96 15.28 7.91
CA LEU A 381 -15.67 14.03 8.18
C LEU A 381 -17.14 14.03 7.74
N GLU A 382 -17.59 15.07 7.06
CA GLU A 382 -18.93 15.19 6.49
C GLU A 382 -18.78 15.47 4.99
N PHE A 383 -19.50 14.73 4.13
CA PHE A 383 -19.41 14.92 2.68
C PHE A 383 -20.52 15.81 2.13
N GLU A 384 -21.52 16.03 2.95
CA GLU A 384 -22.67 16.88 2.62
C GLU A 384 -22.29 18.36 2.68
N VAL A 385 -22.91 19.14 1.83
CA VAL A 385 -22.72 20.58 1.76
C VAL A 385 -23.28 21.26 3.02
N ASN A 386 -22.47 22.10 3.65
CA ASN A 386 -22.89 22.97 4.74
C ASN A 386 -22.95 24.41 4.23
N GLN A 387 -24.15 24.88 3.89
CA GLN A 387 -24.36 26.21 3.30
C GLN A 387 -23.86 27.33 4.18
N GLU A 388 -24.10 27.27 5.51
CA GLU A 388 -23.67 28.29 6.45
C GLU A 388 -22.14 28.50 6.44
N LEU A 389 -21.37 27.39 6.47
CA LEU A 389 -19.90 27.44 6.40
C LEU A 389 -19.39 27.96 5.04
N GLN A 390 -20.08 27.62 3.95
CA GLN A 390 -19.71 28.10 2.62
C GLN A 390 -20.01 29.58 2.46
N GLU A 391 -21.20 30.05 2.88
CA GLU A 391 -21.58 31.45 2.84
C GLU A 391 -20.63 32.31 3.67
N GLU A 392 -20.30 31.88 4.90
CA GLU A 392 -19.31 32.54 5.75
C GLU A 392 -17.96 32.74 5.05
N ALA A 393 -17.45 31.70 4.41
CA ALA A 393 -16.18 31.77 3.68
C ALA A 393 -16.26 32.70 2.45
N LEU A 394 -17.37 32.65 1.71
CA LEU A 394 -17.54 33.44 0.48
C LEU A 394 -17.72 34.94 0.75
N GLN A 395 -18.33 35.36 1.86
CA GLN A 395 -18.54 36.77 2.21
C GLN A 395 -17.25 37.59 2.28
N HIS A 396 -16.13 36.95 2.55
CA HIS A 396 -14.85 37.61 2.74
C HIS A 396 -13.93 37.63 1.50
N THR A 397 -14.31 36.94 0.44
CA THR A 397 -13.46 36.77 -0.77
C THR A 397 -13.14 38.07 -1.50
N SER A 398 -14.02 39.06 -1.45
CA SER A 398 -13.81 40.38 -2.09
C SER A 398 -12.58 41.14 -1.55
N ASN A 399 -12.19 40.88 -0.31
CA ASN A 399 -11.11 41.60 0.38
C ASN A 399 -9.71 41.01 0.11
N TYR A 400 -9.61 39.91 -0.64
CA TYR A 400 -8.36 39.21 -0.89
C TYR A 400 -8.17 38.91 -2.37
N GLU A 401 -6.93 39.04 -2.87
CA GLU A 401 -6.54 38.70 -4.22
C GLU A 401 -6.20 37.21 -4.32
N THR A 402 -5.66 36.63 -3.24
CA THR A 402 -5.19 35.22 -3.21
C THR A 402 -5.95 34.44 -2.17
N ILE A 403 -6.52 33.33 -2.62
CA ILE A 403 -7.27 32.36 -1.80
C ILE A 403 -6.48 31.05 -1.75
N LEU A 404 -6.17 30.60 -0.54
CA LEU A 404 -5.54 29.32 -0.29
C LEU A 404 -6.63 28.30 0.09
N PHE A 405 -6.90 27.35 -0.79
CA PHE A 405 -7.88 26.31 -0.52
C PHE A 405 -7.17 25.03 -0.10
N PHE A 406 -7.38 24.60 1.13
CA PHE A 406 -6.88 23.34 1.67
C PHE A 406 -7.95 22.28 1.51
N GLY A 407 -7.72 21.32 0.59
CA GLY A 407 -8.68 20.27 0.23
C GLY A 407 -8.07 18.89 0.19
N GLY A 408 -8.89 17.88 -0.02
CA GLY A 408 -8.41 16.51 -0.17
C GLY A 408 -9.36 15.44 0.35
N LEU A 409 -8.82 14.24 0.55
CA LEU A 409 -9.57 13.07 0.98
C LEU A 409 -9.50 12.92 2.51
N SER A 410 -10.60 12.49 3.12
CA SER A 410 -10.61 12.05 4.52
C SER A 410 -10.47 10.53 4.62
N GLU A 411 -10.26 10.03 5.83
CA GLU A 411 -10.22 8.60 6.12
C GLU A 411 -11.58 7.89 5.88
N LEU A 412 -12.66 8.66 5.77
CA LEU A 412 -13.96 8.10 5.37
C LEU A 412 -14.09 7.88 3.86
N ALA A 413 -13.26 8.56 3.07
CA ALA A 413 -13.21 8.39 1.62
C ALA A 413 -12.18 7.35 1.19
N GLU A 414 -11.09 7.21 1.94
CA GLU A 414 -9.94 6.37 1.60
C GLU A 414 -9.39 5.71 2.87
N SER A 415 -9.51 4.39 2.97
CA SER A 415 -9.10 3.62 4.15
C SER A 415 -8.93 2.15 3.81
N GLU A 416 -8.18 1.44 4.62
CA GLU A 416 -8.26 -0.02 4.67
C GLU A 416 -9.71 -0.48 4.88
N GLY A 417 -10.10 -1.58 4.24
CA GLY A 417 -11.44 -2.16 4.29
C GLY A 417 -12.50 -1.41 3.45
N LEU A 418 -12.09 -0.43 2.66
CA LEU A 418 -12.99 0.40 1.87
C LEU A 418 -12.35 0.83 0.55
N ASP A 419 -12.87 0.37 -0.58
CA ASP A 419 -12.53 0.95 -1.88
C ASP A 419 -13.32 2.23 -2.11
N ARG A 420 -12.69 3.20 -2.76
CA ARG A 420 -13.31 4.46 -3.15
C ARG A 420 -14.39 4.21 -4.19
N LYS A 421 -15.48 4.96 -4.11
CA LYS A 421 -16.58 4.87 -5.07
C LYS A 421 -16.40 5.78 -6.27
N THR A 422 -15.58 6.81 -6.13
CA THR A 422 -15.32 7.84 -7.13
C THR A 422 -13.94 8.45 -6.93
N LEU A 423 -13.35 8.96 -8.00
CA LEU A 423 -12.13 9.77 -7.93
C LEU A 423 -12.41 11.24 -7.57
N SER A 424 -13.66 11.68 -7.51
CA SER A 424 -13.99 13.04 -7.12
C SER A 424 -13.57 13.34 -5.67
N LEU A 425 -13.28 14.60 -5.41
CA LEU A 425 -13.25 15.14 -4.05
C LEU A 425 -14.64 15.02 -3.42
N PRO A 426 -14.78 15.10 -2.07
CA PRO A 426 -16.07 15.18 -1.41
C PRO A 426 -16.94 16.32 -1.96
N ALA A 427 -18.26 16.10 -2.06
CA ALA A 427 -19.18 17.02 -2.70
C ALA A 427 -19.14 18.44 -2.13
N ASN A 428 -19.00 18.56 -0.79
CA ASN A 428 -18.88 19.84 -0.09
C ASN A 428 -17.63 20.64 -0.52
N GLN A 429 -16.52 19.96 -0.86
CA GLN A 429 -15.31 20.61 -1.38
C GLN A 429 -15.44 20.96 -2.85
N VAL A 430 -16.04 20.06 -3.66
CA VAL A 430 -16.27 20.29 -5.09
C VAL A 430 -17.13 21.54 -5.31
N GLU A 431 -18.23 21.66 -4.60
CA GLU A 431 -19.14 22.80 -4.72
C GLU A 431 -18.46 24.11 -4.34
N LEU A 432 -17.81 24.14 -3.18
CA LEU A 432 -17.12 25.35 -2.71
C LEU A 432 -15.98 25.76 -3.64
N LEU A 433 -15.18 24.82 -4.12
CA LEU A 433 -14.07 25.11 -5.04
C LEU A 433 -14.58 25.63 -6.40
N ASN A 434 -15.71 25.10 -6.92
CA ASN A 434 -16.34 25.63 -8.11
C ASN A 434 -16.83 27.08 -7.91
N MET A 435 -17.45 27.39 -6.76
CA MET A 435 -17.87 28.77 -6.46
C MET A 435 -16.67 29.71 -6.37
N LEU A 436 -15.62 29.35 -5.66
CA LEU A 436 -14.41 30.15 -5.52
C LEU A 436 -13.72 30.39 -6.87
N SER A 437 -13.63 29.35 -7.71
CA SER A 437 -12.97 29.44 -9.02
C SER A 437 -13.69 30.36 -10.01
N SER A 438 -14.98 30.67 -9.79
CA SER A 438 -15.75 31.61 -10.62
C SER A 438 -15.51 33.09 -10.26
N LEU A 439 -14.80 33.39 -9.17
CA LEU A 439 -14.63 34.75 -8.66
C LEU A 439 -13.51 35.56 -9.34
N GLY A 440 -12.73 34.94 -10.26
CA GLY A 440 -11.59 35.60 -10.92
C GLY A 440 -10.44 35.95 -9.97
N LYS A 441 -10.29 35.21 -8.86
CA LYS A 441 -9.22 35.37 -7.88
C LYS A 441 -8.10 34.37 -8.11
N ASN A 442 -6.92 34.63 -7.58
CA ASN A 442 -5.80 33.69 -7.58
C ASN A 442 -6.08 32.55 -6.59
N ILE A 443 -6.48 31.38 -7.09
CA ILE A 443 -6.74 30.21 -6.23
C ILE A 443 -5.54 29.30 -6.23
N ILE A 444 -5.06 28.96 -5.05
CA ILE A 444 -4.01 27.97 -4.82
C ILE A 444 -4.63 26.80 -4.06
N LEU A 445 -4.63 25.63 -4.68
CA LEU A 445 -5.14 24.40 -4.10
C LEU A 445 -4.00 23.61 -3.46
N ILE A 446 -4.10 23.39 -2.14
CA ILE A 446 -3.21 22.52 -1.37
C ILE A 446 -3.98 21.24 -1.06
N MET A 447 -3.45 20.08 -1.49
CA MET A 447 -4.16 18.82 -1.40
C MET A 447 -3.50 17.83 -0.45
N TYR A 448 -4.37 17.09 0.28
CA TYR A 448 -4.01 15.97 1.13
C TYR A 448 -4.85 14.73 0.75
N GLY A 449 -4.20 13.59 0.58
CA GLY A 449 -4.84 12.32 0.22
C GLY A 449 -3.81 11.31 -0.29
N GLY A 450 -4.11 10.03 -0.24
CA GLY A 450 -3.16 8.95 -0.59
C GLY A 450 -3.25 8.46 -2.04
N SER A 451 -4.18 9.02 -2.84
CA SER A 451 -4.43 8.56 -4.21
C SER A 451 -4.96 9.69 -5.10
N PRO A 452 -4.96 9.51 -6.42
CA PRO A 452 -5.41 10.51 -7.39
C PRO A 452 -6.85 10.98 -7.14
N VAL A 453 -7.10 12.25 -7.48
CA VAL A 453 -8.44 12.84 -7.46
C VAL A 453 -8.71 13.63 -8.75
N ILE A 454 -9.98 13.68 -9.16
CA ILE A 454 -10.42 14.60 -10.20
C ILE A 454 -10.54 15.99 -9.59
N ILE A 455 -9.80 16.95 -10.13
CA ILE A 455 -9.74 18.33 -9.65
C ILE A 455 -10.83 19.13 -10.34
N PRO A 456 -11.86 19.61 -9.62
CA PRO A 456 -12.90 20.44 -10.20
C PRO A 456 -12.32 21.81 -10.60
N ALA A 457 -12.90 22.43 -11.63
CA ALA A 457 -12.50 23.76 -12.09
C ALA A 457 -10.99 23.97 -12.34
N TYR A 458 -10.28 22.91 -12.73
CA TYR A 458 -8.82 22.87 -12.90
C TYR A 458 -8.25 24.08 -13.65
N GLU A 459 -8.93 24.50 -14.73
CA GLU A 459 -8.45 25.61 -15.57
C GLU A 459 -8.40 26.95 -14.83
N ASN A 460 -9.27 27.14 -13.84
CA ASN A 460 -9.38 28.39 -13.07
C ASN A 460 -8.55 28.39 -11.76
N ILE A 461 -7.77 27.34 -11.52
CA ILE A 461 -6.87 27.25 -10.36
C ILE A 461 -5.47 27.67 -10.81
N GLY A 462 -4.88 28.67 -10.15
CA GLY A 462 -3.58 29.22 -10.52
C GLY A 462 -2.39 28.33 -10.13
N ALA A 463 -2.47 27.66 -8.98
CA ALA A 463 -1.45 26.70 -8.57
C ALA A 463 -2.06 25.51 -7.80
N ILE A 464 -1.42 24.35 -7.91
CA ILE A 464 -1.83 23.10 -7.24
C ILE A 464 -0.60 22.45 -6.62
N LEU A 465 -0.60 22.37 -5.29
CA LEU A 465 0.44 21.68 -4.53
C LEU A 465 -0.16 20.42 -3.89
N ASN A 466 0.34 19.26 -4.25
CA ASN A 466 -0.07 18.00 -3.67
C ASN A 466 0.95 17.51 -2.64
N MET A 467 0.56 17.53 -1.38
CA MET A 467 1.35 17.05 -0.26
C MET A 467 1.15 15.56 0.01
N TYR A 468 0.17 14.92 -0.65
CA TYR A 468 -0.26 13.56 -0.33
C TYR A 468 -0.58 13.41 1.17
N LEU A 469 0.11 12.52 1.87
CA LEU A 469 0.01 12.30 3.32
C LEU A 469 1.39 12.59 3.94
N PRO A 470 1.65 13.83 4.36
CA PRO A 470 3.01 14.34 4.57
C PRO A 470 3.68 13.89 5.89
N GLY A 471 3.05 13.01 6.68
CA GLY A 471 3.58 12.65 7.99
C GLY A 471 3.41 13.76 9.04
N GLN A 472 3.97 13.52 10.22
CA GLN A 472 3.73 14.39 11.39
C GLN A 472 4.21 15.84 11.23
N MET A 473 5.22 16.09 10.38
CA MET A 473 5.78 17.43 10.12
C MET A 473 5.19 18.12 8.89
N GLY A 474 4.05 17.61 8.41
CA GLY A 474 3.43 18.06 7.16
C GLY A 474 3.06 19.53 7.11
N GLY A 475 2.68 20.16 8.23
CA GLY A 475 2.36 21.59 8.26
C GLY A 475 3.56 22.47 7.99
N GLU A 476 4.70 22.17 8.62
CA GLU A 476 5.96 22.88 8.34
C GLU A 476 6.44 22.64 6.91
N SER A 477 6.36 21.39 6.43
CA SER A 477 6.75 21.06 5.06
C SER A 477 5.88 21.78 4.03
N THR A 478 4.56 21.85 4.28
CA THR A 478 3.63 22.62 3.42
C THR A 478 4.01 24.09 3.39
N PHE A 479 4.29 24.67 4.56
CA PHE A 479 4.72 26.06 4.68
C PHE A 479 6.03 26.31 3.92
N ASP A 480 7.05 25.48 4.14
CA ASP A 480 8.37 25.67 3.54
C ASP A 480 8.32 25.63 2.00
N ILE A 481 7.52 24.74 1.43
CA ILE A 481 7.29 24.70 -0.03
C ILE A 481 6.51 25.95 -0.47
N MET A 482 5.38 26.29 0.17
CA MET A 482 4.53 27.39 -0.27
C MET A 482 5.24 28.75 -0.26
N PHE A 483 6.18 28.96 0.67
CA PHE A 483 6.89 30.23 0.81
C PHE A 483 8.32 30.18 0.27
N GLY A 484 8.71 29.14 -0.43
CA GLY A 484 9.98 29.03 -1.14
C GLY A 484 11.21 28.83 -0.24
N ASN A 485 11.01 28.39 1.02
CA ASN A 485 12.13 27.99 1.87
C ASN A 485 12.77 26.70 1.33
N GLU A 486 11.97 25.86 0.65
CA GLU A 486 12.42 24.65 -0.05
C GLU A 486 11.78 24.60 -1.44
N CYS A 487 12.52 24.13 -2.43
CA CYS A 487 12.05 23.99 -3.80
C CYS A 487 11.35 22.63 -3.99
N PRO A 488 10.10 22.58 -4.51
CA PRO A 488 9.42 21.31 -4.74
C PRO A 488 10.20 20.42 -5.71
N SER A 489 10.35 19.15 -5.35
CA SER A 489 11.16 18.21 -6.12
C SER A 489 10.55 16.82 -6.25
N GLY A 490 9.35 16.62 -5.72
CA GLY A 490 8.59 15.37 -5.84
C GLY A 490 8.15 15.10 -7.27
N ARG A 491 8.06 13.84 -7.62
CA ARG A 491 7.54 13.36 -8.90
C ARG A 491 6.45 12.32 -8.64
N LEU A 492 5.34 12.39 -9.37
CA LEU A 492 4.23 11.46 -9.17
C LEU A 492 4.68 10.01 -9.38
N ALA A 493 4.44 9.17 -8.39
CA ALA A 493 4.67 7.73 -8.44
C ALA A 493 3.50 6.96 -9.09
N GLU A 494 2.51 7.66 -9.59
CA GLU A 494 1.32 7.12 -10.23
C GLU A 494 0.72 8.12 -11.22
N THR A 495 0.01 7.58 -12.23
CA THR A 495 -0.69 8.38 -13.24
C THR A 495 -2.01 8.92 -12.68
N TRP A 496 -2.34 10.17 -12.99
CA TRP A 496 -3.62 10.80 -12.67
C TRP A 496 -4.48 10.85 -13.93
N PRO A 497 -5.55 10.06 -14.04
CA PRO A 497 -6.46 10.10 -15.18
C PRO A 497 -7.27 11.39 -15.22
N LEU A 498 -7.88 11.70 -16.36
CA LEU A 498 -8.83 12.82 -16.48
C LEU A 498 -10.17 12.47 -15.83
N SER A 499 -10.58 11.20 -15.97
CA SER A 499 -11.85 10.69 -15.45
C SER A 499 -11.73 9.22 -15.07
N GLU A 500 -12.76 8.71 -14.36
CA GLU A 500 -12.85 7.30 -13.99
C GLU A 500 -13.01 6.38 -15.22
N GLN A 501 -13.61 6.89 -16.30
CA GLN A 501 -13.85 6.17 -17.53
C GLN A 501 -12.56 5.90 -18.31
N ASP A 502 -11.51 6.68 -18.06
CA ASP A 502 -10.21 6.52 -18.73
C ASP A 502 -9.39 5.36 -18.15
N ILE A 503 -9.79 4.82 -16.99
CA ILE A 503 -9.13 3.69 -16.35
C ILE A 503 -9.59 2.40 -17.05
N PRO A 504 -8.68 1.56 -17.58
CA PRO A 504 -9.08 0.33 -18.27
C PRO A 504 -9.85 -0.59 -17.34
N PHE A 505 -10.95 -1.14 -17.85
CA PHE A 505 -11.84 -2.09 -17.13
C PHE A 505 -12.36 -1.59 -15.76
N ASN A 506 -12.37 -0.29 -15.50
CA ASN A 506 -12.84 0.27 -14.22
C ASN A 506 -14.30 -0.08 -13.91
N ASN A 507 -15.13 -0.25 -14.95
CA ASN A 507 -16.51 -0.68 -14.81
C ASN A 507 -16.67 -2.12 -14.26
N GLU A 508 -15.61 -2.92 -14.30
CA GLU A 508 -15.58 -4.29 -13.75
C GLU A 508 -14.97 -4.34 -12.34
N PHE A 509 -14.27 -3.30 -11.92
CA PHE A 509 -13.59 -3.24 -10.63
C PHE A 509 -14.53 -3.56 -9.47
N THR A 510 -14.23 -4.61 -8.69
CA THR A 510 -14.98 -5.10 -7.53
C THR A 510 -16.45 -5.55 -7.79
N LYS A 511 -16.86 -5.74 -9.03
CA LYS A 511 -18.23 -6.12 -9.37
C LYS A 511 -18.55 -7.59 -9.12
N THR A 512 -17.55 -8.45 -9.25
CA THR A 512 -17.67 -9.90 -9.03
C THR A 512 -16.65 -10.36 -8.00
N ASN A 513 -16.68 -11.64 -7.65
CA ASN A 513 -15.66 -12.26 -6.80
C ASN A 513 -14.35 -12.51 -7.55
N ASN A 514 -14.37 -12.55 -8.88
CA ASN A 514 -13.15 -12.59 -9.69
C ASN A 514 -12.77 -11.16 -10.10
N ASP A 515 -11.56 -10.77 -9.78
CA ASP A 515 -10.96 -9.55 -10.24
C ASP A 515 -10.06 -9.90 -11.43
N LEU A 516 -10.56 -9.65 -12.64
CA LEU A 516 -9.91 -10.03 -13.88
C LEU A 516 -8.89 -8.96 -14.27
N TYR A 517 -7.63 -9.33 -14.36
CA TYR A 517 -6.53 -8.41 -14.71
C TYR A 517 -6.38 -8.32 -16.22
N LYS A 518 -7.48 -7.93 -16.89
CA LYS A 518 -7.57 -7.86 -18.36
C LYS A 518 -6.59 -6.88 -18.96
N GLU A 519 -6.18 -5.87 -18.21
CA GLU A 519 -5.17 -4.92 -18.67
C GLU A 519 -3.78 -5.55 -18.82
N GLY A 520 -3.50 -6.71 -18.21
CA GLY A 520 -2.24 -7.41 -18.33
C GLY A 520 -1.05 -6.54 -17.89
N LEU A 521 -0.05 -6.38 -18.74
CA LEU A 521 1.11 -5.53 -18.48
C LEU A 521 0.78 -4.02 -18.49
N PHE A 522 -0.39 -3.62 -18.98
CA PHE A 522 -0.76 -2.24 -19.20
C PHE A 522 -1.39 -1.61 -17.96
N VAL A 523 -0.62 -1.51 -16.88
CA VAL A 523 -1.01 -0.86 -15.63
C VAL A 523 -0.45 0.56 -15.57
N GLY A 524 -1.27 1.53 -15.14
CA GLY A 524 -0.87 2.91 -14.96
C GLY A 524 -0.31 3.54 -16.25
N TYR A 525 0.85 4.22 -16.17
CA TYR A 525 1.47 4.89 -17.32
C TYR A 525 1.71 3.93 -18.50
N ARG A 526 1.92 2.64 -18.26
CA ARG A 526 2.11 1.63 -19.31
C ARG A 526 0.90 1.57 -20.23
N TYR A 527 -0.30 1.66 -19.63
CA TYR A 527 -1.53 1.74 -20.41
C TYR A 527 -1.66 3.08 -21.15
N PHE A 528 -1.64 4.18 -20.41
CA PHE A 528 -1.91 5.50 -20.99
C PHE A 528 -0.92 5.87 -22.11
N ASN A 529 0.36 5.56 -21.90
CA ASN A 529 1.41 5.84 -22.89
C ASN A 529 1.32 4.91 -24.12
N SER A 530 1.10 3.59 -23.91
CA SER A 530 1.08 2.63 -25.02
C SER A 530 -0.12 2.82 -25.94
N PHE A 531 -1.24 3.28 -25.41
CA PHE A 531 -2.46 3.53 -26.18
C PHE A 531 -2.73 5.03 -26.48
N ASN A 532 -1.74 5.89 -26.24
CA ASN A 532 -1.82 7.35 -26.45
C ASN A 532 -3.04 8.00 -25.76
N GLN A 533 -3.39 7.53 -24.58
CA GLN A 533 -4.50 8.07 -23.80
C GLN A 533 -4.07 9.31 -23.01
N THR A 534 -4.89 10.35 -23.07
CA THR A 534 -4.62 11.61 -22.36
C THR A 534 -4.81 11.43 -20.87
N VAL A 535 -3.93 12.03 -20.08
CA VAL A 535 -3.99 12.01 -18.59
C VAL A 535 -3.95 13.43 -18.04
N ARG A 536 -4.42 13.61 -16.82
CA ARG A 536 -4.27 14.90 -16.13
C ARG A 536 -2.81 15.16 -15.79
N PHE A 537 -2.16 14.19 -15.20
CA PHE A 537 -0.72 14.21 -14.91
C PHE A 537 -0.13 12.82 -15.15
N PRO A 538 0.94 12.71 -15.94
CA PRO A 538 1.58 11.42 -16.16
C PRO A 538 2.44 10.99 -14.97
N PHE A 539 2.75 9.71 -14.88
CA PHE A 539 3.77 9.17 -13.98
C PHE A 539 5.09 9.94 -14.14
N GLY A 540 5.76 10.21 -13.04
CA GLY A 540 7.02 10.97 -13.03
C GLY A 540 6.87 12.48 -13.16
N TYR A 541 5.65 13.01 -13.27
CA TYR A 541 5.39 14.45 -13.40
C TYR A 541 5.57 15.19 -12.07
N GLY A 542 6.09 16.40 -12.17
CA GLY A 542 6.19 17.38 -11.10
C GLY A 542 6.94 18.61 -11.57
N LEU A 543 6.48 19.80 -11.14
CA LEU A 543 7.11 21.08 -11.40
C LEU A 543 8.12 21.42 -10.31
N SER A 544 8.93 22.42 -10.58
CA SER A 544 9.91 22.98 -9.65
C SER A 544 9.90 24.51 -9.76
N TYR A 545 10.39 25.23 -8.74
CA TYR A 545 10.60 26.68 -8.84
C TYR A 545 11.84 27.03 -9.67
N THR A 546 12.70 26.05 -9.95
CA THR A 546 13.88 26.21 -10.80
C THR A 546 13.75 25.40 -12.09
N LYS A 547 14.69 25.53 -13.01
CA LYS A 547 14.72 24.86 -14.32
C LYS A 547 16.00 24.06 -14.47
N PHE A 548 15.91 22.91 -15.11
CA PHE A 548 17.04 22.03 -15.35
C PHE A 548 17.26 21.81 -16.85
N LYS A 549 18.52 21.80 -17.26
CA LYS A 549 18.96 21.48 -18.62
C LYS A 549 19.73 20.17 -18.59
N TYR A 550 19.55 19.35 -19.62
CA TYR A 550 20.18 18.04 -19.76
C TYR A 550 21.08 18.05 -20.99
N ASP A 551 22.36 17.69 -20.77
CA ASP A 551 23.39 17.66 -21.83
C ASP A 551 24.26 16.39 -21.67
N ASN A 552 25.17 16.17 -22.64
CA ASN A 552 26.22 15.16 -22.59
C ASN A 552 25.72 13.74 -22.24
N PHE A 553 24.60 13.34 -22.81
CA PHE A 553 24.05 12.00 -22.60
C PHE A 553 24.96 10.94 -23.23
N ILE A 554 25.44 10.00 -22.42
CA ILE A 554 26.29 8.87 -22.80
C ILE A 554 25.67 7.58 -22.25
N THR A 555 25.67 6.52 -23.05
CA THR A 555 25.27 5.18 -22.62
C THR A 555 26.22 4.12 -23.20
N TYR A 556 26.55 3.11 -22.41
CA TYR A 556 27.39 1.98 -22.79
C TYR A 556 27.12 0.76 -21.89
N ILE A 557 27.62 -0.41 -22.30
CA ILE A 557 27.50 -1.64 -21.51
C ILE A 557 28.81 -1.90 -20.76
N GLU A 558 28.68 -2.16 -19.45
CA GLU A 558 29.79 -2.52 -18.57
C GLU A 558 29.29 -3.58 -17.56
N ASN A 559 29.97 -4.72 -17.46
CA ASN A 559 29.67 -5.77 -16.46
C ASN A 559 28.21 -6.19 -16.40
N ASN A 560 27.59 -6.51 -17.53
CA ASN A 560 26.17 -6.85 -17.68
C ASN A 560 25.20 -5.74 -17.23
N GLN A 561 25.65 -4.49 -17.20
CA GLN A 561 24.83 -3.33 -16.91
C GLN A 561 24.86 -2.33 -18.06
N ILE A 562 23.74 -1.70 -18.33
CA ILE A 562 23.66 -0.48 -19.11
C ILE A 562 23.98 0.68 -18.17
N VAL A 563 25.07 1.38 -18.46
CA VAL A 563 25.49 2.58 -17.72
C VAL A 563 24.98 3.79 -18.49
N VAL A 564 24.20 4.61 -17.82
CA VAL A 564 23.65 5.87 -18.33
C VAL A 564 24.30 7.00 -17.58
N LYS A 565 24.84 7.98 -18.31
CA LYS A 565 25.41 9.23 -17.75
C LYS A 565 24.80 10.41 -18.49
N VAL A 566 24.35 11.41 -17.75
CA VAL A 566 23.83 12.66 -18.31
C VAL A 566 24.17 13.81 -17.39
N ASP A 567 24.63 14.93 -17.95
CA ASP A 567 24.88 16.14 -17.19
C ASP A 567 23.56 16.91 -17.01
N ILE A 568 23.29 17.28 -15.76
CA ILE A 568 22.12 18.08 -15.38
C ILE A 568 22.63 19.40 -14.81
N THR A 569 22.19 20.51 -15.42
CA THR A 569 22.53 21.88 -14.99
C THR A 569 21.29 22.57 -14.45
N ASN A 570 21.36 23.13 -13.26
CA ASN A 570 20.33 24.03 -12.76
C ASN A 570 20.50 25.40 -13.44
N VAL A 571 19.59 25.76 -14.34
CA VAL A 571 19.62 27.01 -15.11
C VAL A 571 18.65 28.07 -14.56
N GLY A 572 18.06 27.84 -13.37
CA GLY A 572 17.19 28.79 -12.70
C GLY A 572 17.84 29.42 -11.48
N GLU A 573 17.03 30.12 -10.67
CA GLU A 573 17.51 30.97 -9.56
C GLU A 573 17.45 30.28 -8.18
N TYR A 574 16.69 29.17 -8.06
CA TYR A 574 16.53 28.46 -6.80
C TYR A 574 17.43 27.24 -6.75
N LYS A 575 18.03 26.97 -5.61
CA LYS A 575 18.60 25.64 -5.33
C LYS A 575 17.49 24.61 -5.46
N GLY A 576 17.71 23.50 -6.18
CA GLY A 576 16.68 22.50 -6.41
C GLY A 576 17.22 21.09 -6.59
N LYS A 577 16.30 20.12 -6.52
CA LYS A 577 16.61 18.71 -6.74
C LYS A 577 15.87 18.23 -7.97
N GLU A 578 16.57 17.48 -8.83
CA GLU A 578 16.00 16.92 -10.05
C GLU A 578 16.09 15.40 -10.05
N VAL A 579 15.03 14.75 -10.53
CA VAL A 579 14.98 13.29 -10.70
C VAL A 579 15.27 12.96 -12.15
N CYS A 580 16.43 12.39 -12.41
CA CYS A 580 16.78 11.81 -13.70
C CYS A 580 16.05 10.46 -13.83
N GLN A 581 15.06 10.40 -14.70
CA GLN A 581 14.26 9.19 -14.97
C GLN A 581 14.74 8.56 -16.28
N VAL A 582 15.14 7.29 -16.21
CA VAL A 582 15.60 6.51 -17.38
C VAL A 582 14.56 5.48 -17.73
N PHE A 583 13.91 5.69 -18.87
CA PHE A 583 13.00 4.73 -19.47
C PHE A 583 13.72 3.95 -20.56
N ILE A 584 13.28 2.73 -20.80
CA ILE A 584 13.76 1.89 -21.88
C ILE A 584 12.60 1.43 -22.74
N LYS A 585 12.72 1.67 -24.04
CA LYS A 585 11.85 1.11 -25.06
C LYS A 585 12.53 -0.11 -25.65
N ALA A 586 11.88 -1.26 -25.52
CA ALA A 586 12.37 -2.54 -26.06
C ALA A 586 12.18 -2.62 -27.58
N PRO A 587 12.85 -3.56 -28.27
CA PRO A 587 12.73 -3.73 -29.72
C PRO A 587 11.28 -3.91 -30.17
N THR A 588 10.91 -3.35 -31.33
CA THR A 588 9.58 -3.52 -31.93
C THR A 588 9.47 -4.89 -32.56
N THR A 589 8.64 -5.75 -31.98
CA THR A 589 8.36 -7.12 -32.45
C THR A 589 6.89 -7.44 -32.21
N ASN A 590 6.48 -8.70 -32.50
CA ASN A 590 5.12 -9.17 -32.20
C ASN A 590 4.96 -9.65 -30.75
N VAL A 591 5.96 -9.44 -29.88
CA VAL A 591 5.80 -9.64 -28.42
C VAL A 591 5.12 -8.43 -27.84
N ILE A 592 4.00 -8.65 -27.15
CA ILE A 592 3.28 -7.58 -26.46
C ILE A 592 4.12 -7.03 -25.30
N LYS A 593 4.24 -5.72 -25.25
CA LYS A 593 4.96 -4.99 -24.19
C LYS A 593 4.53 -3.52 -24.18
N PRO A 594 4.67 -2.83 -23.06
CA PRO A 594 4.45 -1.37 -23.00
C PRO A 594 5.38 -0.61 -23.96
N ASN A 595 4.96 0.58 -24.37
CA ASN A 595 5.74 1.42 -25.28
C ASN A 595 7.15 1.70 -24.74
N HIS A 596 7.24 2.02 -23.44
CA HIS A 596 8.50 2.09 -22.68
C HIS A 596 8.23 1.87 -21.18
N GLU A 597 9.27 1.61 -20.43
CA GLU A 597 9.16 1.34 -19.00
C GLU A 597 10.30 2.00 -18.23
N LEU A 598 10.00 2.49 -17.02
CA LEU A 598 11.02 2.98 -16.09
C LEU A 598 11.97 1.82 -15.74
N ARG A 599 13.26 2.01 -16.00
CA ARG A 599 14.30 1.00 -15.72
C ARG A 599 15.39 1.50 -14.77
N GLY A 600 15.38 2.80 -14.49
CA GLY A 600 16.29 3.37 -13.51
C GLY A 600 16.01 4.83 -13.21
N PHE A 601 16.48 5.31 -12.08
CA PHE A 601 16.39 6.71 -11.71
C PHE A 601 17.50 7.09 -10.72
N THR A 602 17.78 8.38 -10.64
CA THR A 602 18.61 8.95 -9.59
C THR A 602 18.21 10.41 -9.34
N LYS A 603 18.38 10.88 -8.12
CA LYS A 603 18.06 12.27 -7.73
C LYS A 603 19.34 13.05 -7.47
N VAL A 604 19.44 14.24 -8.03
CA VAL A 604 20.60 15.12 -7.86
C VAL A 604 20.18 16.47 -7.31
N GLU A 605 20.94 16.99 -6.34
CA GLU A 605 20.75 18.34 -5.79
C GLU A 605 21.73 19.31 -6.43
N LEU A 606 21.27 20.47 -6.86
CA LEU A 606 22.03 21.45 -7.66
C LEU A 606 21.75 22.87 -7.17
N ASP A 607 22.80 23.60 -6.85
CA ASP A 607 22.75 25.05 -6.68
C ASP A 607 22.51 25.75 -8.03
N PRO A 608 22.04 27.02 -8.05
CA PRO A 608 21.95 27.80 -9.29
C PRO A 608 23.28 27.78 -10.09
N ASN A 609 23.16 27.52 -11.39
CA ASN A 609 24.27 27.38 -12.33
C ASN A 609 25.24 26.20 -12.07
N GLN A 610 24.91 25.31 -11.15
CA GLN A 610 25.70 24.09 -10.90
C GLN A 610 25.30 23.00 -11.92
N THR A 611 26.32 22.26 -12.37
CA THR A 611 26.16 21.04 -13.18
C THR A 611 26.65 19.83 -12.38
N LYS A 612 25.90 18.74 -12.43
CA LYS A 612 26.31 17.41 -11.93
C LYS A 612 25.99 16.34 -12.96
N THR A 613 26.84 15.34 -13.04
CA THR A 613 26.58 14.14 -13.85
C THR A 613 25.71 13.16 -13.06
N ALA A 614 24.50 12.94 -13.51
CA ALA A 614 23.64 11.87 -13.02
C ALA A 614 24.10 10.54 -13.64
N ILE A 615 24.21 9.50 -12.79
CA ILE A 615 24.65 8.17 -13.23
C ILE A 615 23.58 7.16 -12.81
N VAL A 616 23.05 6.41 -13.77
CA VAL A 616 22.10 5.32 -13.54
C VAL A 616 22.69 4.02 -14.11
N ARG A 617 22.63 2.94 -13.33
CA ARG A 617 23.07 1.60 -13.73
C ARG A 617 21.88 0.66 -13.77
N ILE A 618 21.66 0.02 -14.90
CA ILE A 618 20.52 -0.85 -15.15
C ILE A 618 21.06 -2.24 -15.48
N ASN A 619 20.68 -3.24 -14.69
CA ASN A 619 21.05 -4.62 -14.97
C ASN A 619 20.34 -5.10 -16.25
N ILE A 620 21.06 -5.68 -17.18
CA ILE A 620 20.47 -6.23 -18.42
C ILE A 620 19.45 -7.33 -18.10
N ASP A 621 19.61 -8.04 -17.00
CA ASP A 621 18.64 -9.03 -16.54
C ASP A 621 17.28 -8.43 -16.15
N ASP A 622 17.24 -7.15 -15.80
CA ASP A 622 15.97 -6.43 -15.52
C ASP A 622 15.16 -6.12 -16.80
N LEU A 623 15.76 -6.33 -17.99
CA LEU A 623 15.07 -6.18 -19.27
C LEU A 623 14.47 -7.49 -19.79
N LYS A 624 14.72 -8.62 -19.11
CA LYS A 624 14.12 -9.90 -19.46
C LYS A 624 12.61 -9.87 -19.28
N ILE A 625 11.92 -10.56 -20.17
CA ILE A 625 10.48 -10.82 -20.15
C ILE A 625 10.21 -12.27 -19.75
N PHE A 626 9.07 -12.53 -19.12
CA PHE A 626 8.69 -13.88 -18.68
C PHE A 626 7.81 -14.56 -19.73
N MET A 627 8.38 -15.49 -20.47
CA MET A 627 7.69 -16.21 -21.54
C MET A 627 7.92 -17.72 -21.40
N ASN A 628 6.87 -18.52 -21.60
CA ASN A 628 6.96 -19.99 -21.53
C ASN A 628 7.62 -20.50 -20.22
N LYS A 629 7.24 -19.90 -19.10
CA LYS A 629 7.77 -20.18 -17.74
C LYS A 629 9.28 -19.94 -17.58
N LYS A 630 9.86 -19.04 -18.39
CA LYS A 630 11.28 -18.68 -18.32
C LYS A 630 11.47 -17.19 -18.55
N TRP A 631 12.51 -16.64 -17.92
CA TRP A 631 13.00 -15.31 -18.21
C TRP A 631 13.86 -15.34 -19.47
N ALA A 632 13.56 -14.50 -20.44
CA ALA A 632 14.25 -14.41 -21.73
C ALA A 632 14.54 -12.95 -22.08
N LEU A 633 15.74 -12.68 -22.62
CA LEU A 633 16.11 -11.39 -23.14
C LEU A 633 15.83 -11.34 -24.65
N GLU A 634 15.07 -10.35 -25.05
CA GLU A 634 14.82 -10.10 -26.47
C GLU A 634 16.04 -9.45 -27.12
N ARG A 635 16.53 -10.04 -28.22
CA ARG A 635 17.64 -9.44 -29.00
C ARG A 635 17.16 -8.27 -29.84
N GLY A 636 17.99 -7.23 -29.96
CA GLY A 636 17.72 -6.13 -30.88
C GLY A 636 18.13 -4.79 -30.30
N THR A 637 17.66 -3.74 -30.94
CA THR A 637 17.97 -2.34 -30.58
C THR A 637 17.00 -1.85 -29.53
N TYR A 638 17.55 -1.47 -28.38
CA TYR A 638 16.84 -0.83 -27.27
C TYR A 638 17.07 0.68 -27.31
N GLN A 639 16.00 1.46 -27.11
CA GLN A 639 16.13 2.90 -26.95
C GLN A 639 16.21 3.24 -25.47
N ILE A 640 17.29 3.89 -25.07
CA ILE A 640 17.51 4.40 -23.73
C ILE A 640 17.07 5.86 -23.72
N GLU A 641 16.07 6.17 -22.94
CA GLU A 641 15.40 7.45 -22.93
C GLU A 641 15.59 8.17 -21.60
N ILE A 642 16.13 9.40 -21.63
CA ILE A 642 16.05 10.31 -20.50
C ILE A 642 14.72 11.03 -20.60
N CYS A 643 13.87 10.85 -19.61
CA CYS A 643 12.53 11.42 -19.60
C CYS A 643 12.34 12.42 -18.47
N LYS A 644 11.55 13.44 -18.73
CA LYS A 644 11.04 14.35 -17.69
C LYS A 644 9.89 13.71 -16.89
N ASN A 645 9.11 12.91 -17.57
CA ASN A 645 8.02 12.06 -17.06
C ASN A 645 7.68 11.01 -18.13
N ALA A 646 6.78 10.10 -17.86
CA ALA A 646 6.41 9.03 -18.79
C ALA A 646 5.93 9.49 -20.18
N ASN A 647 5.45 10.72 -20.32
CA ASN A 647 4.94 11.25 -21.59
C ASN A 647 5.90 12.22 -22.28
N GLN A 648 7.04 12.56 -21.65
CA GLN A 648 7.95 13.56 -22.19
C GLN A 648 9.39 13.06 -22.20
N VAL A 649 9.83 12.59 -23.37
CA VAL A 649 11.21 12.19 -23.66
C VAL A 649 12.05 13.42 -23.95
N LEU A 650 13.22 13.55 -23.30
CA LEU A 650 14.16 14.64 -23.49
C LEU A 650 15.32 14.25 -24.42
N LEU A 651 15.93 13.09 -24.17
CA LEU A 651 17.09 12.60 -24.91
C LEU A 651 16.93 11.10 -25.17
N VAL A 652 17.42 10.63 -26.30
CA VAL A 652 17.38 9.22 -26.73
C VAL A 652 18.74 8.76 -27.21
N LYS A 653 19.13 7.55 -26.85
CA LYS A 653 20.24 6.81 -27.45
C LYS A 653 19.88 5.35 -27.62
N GLU A 654 20.47 4.71 -28.61
CA GLU A 654 20.25 3.32 -28.93
C GLU A 654 21.42 2.44 -28.44
N ILE A 655 21.04 1.26 -28.01
CA ILE A 655 21.98 0.20 -27.63
C ILE A 655 21.54 -1.12 -28.24
N GLU A 656 22.47 -1.86 -28.84
CA GLU A 656 22.21 -3.19 -29.37
C GLU A 656 22.46 -4.23 -28.29
N LEU A 657 21.44 -5.03 -27.92
CA LEU A 657 21.58 -6.16 -27.03
C LEU A 657 21.53 -7.48 -27.81
N LYS A 658 22.51 -8.35 -27.52
CA LYS A 658 22.59 -9.68 -28.10
C LYS A 658 22.01 -10.70 -27.14
N SER A 659 21.19 -11.60 -27.63
CA SER A 659 20.66 -12.73 -26.88
C SER A 659 20.58 -13.95 -27.78
N LYS A 660 20.70 -15.14 -27.16
CA LYS A 660 20.45 -16.45 -27.79
C LYS A 660 19.06 -17.00 -27.42
N ASP A 661 18.31 -16.27 -26.58
CA ASP A 661 17.01 -16.71 -26.13
C ASP A 661 16.03 -16.72 -27.32
N ILE A 662 15.22 -17.77 -27.37
CA ILE A 662 14.17 -17.93 -28.37
C ILE A 662 12.86 -17.51 -27.72
N ILE A 663 12.25 -16.45 -28.24
CA ILE A 663 10.97 -15.93 -27.80
C ILE A 663 9.96 -16.20 -28.92
N ILE A 664 8.90 -16.92 -28.58
CA ILE A 664 7.79 -17.21 -29.50
C ILE A 664 6.60 -16.35 -29.08
N PRO A 665 6.22 -15.34 -29.90
CA PRO A 665 5.06 -14.48 -29.60
C PRO A 665 3.77 -15.31 -29.58
N ASN A 666 2.83 -14.90 -28.71
CA ASN A 666 1.46 -15.39 -28.74
C ASN A 666 0.65 -14.53 -29.72
N GLU A 667 0.27 -15.07 -30.87
CA GLU A 667 -0.46 -14.33 -31.91
C GLU A 667 -1.84 -13.87 -31.45
N PHE A 668 -2.53 -14.66 -30.62
CA PHE A 668 -3.84 -14.28 -30.11
C PHE A 668 -3.73 -13.12 -29.12
N GLU A 669 -2.79 -13.19 -28.19
CA GLU A 669 -2.45 -12.11 -27.25
C GLU A 669 -2.10 -10.82 -28.03
N TYR A 670 -1.22 -10.95 -29.06
CA TYR A 670 -0.85 -9.83 -29.89
C TYR A 670 -2.07 -9.21 -30.59
N THR A 671 -2.96 -10.02 -31.12
CA THR A 671 -4.16 -9.53 -31.81
C THR A 671 -5.09 -8.74 -30.90
N ILE A 672 -5.17 -9.10 -29.62
CA ILE A 672 -6.00 -8.39 -28.63
C ILE A 672 -5.30 -7.08 -28.20
N TYR A 673 -4.08 -7.17 -27.69
CA TYR A 673 -3.41 -6.03 -27.04
C TYR A 673 -2.79 -5.02 -28.02
N SER A 674 -2.56 -5.38 -29.28
CA SER A 674 -2.08 -4.43 -30.29
C SER A 674 -3.19 -3.52 -30.85
N ASN A 675 -4.45 -3.81 -30.59
CA ASN A 675 -5.60 -3.06 -31.06
C ASN A 675 -6.42 -2.53 -29.89
N TYR A 676 -6.41 -1.20 -29.70
CA TYR A 676 -7.10 -0.56 -28.57
C TYR A 676 -8.60 -0.91 -28.48
N ASP A 677 -9.31 -0.89 -29.62
CA ASP A 677 -10.76 -1.17 -29.61
C ASP A 677 -11.09 -2.61 -29.22
N ARG A 678 -10.22 -3.55 -29.56
CA ARG A 678 -10.34 -4.94 -29.11
C ARG A 678 -9.96 -5.09 -27.65
N PHE A 679 -8.85 -4.48 -27.27
CA PHE A 679 -8.33 -4.52 -25.89
C PHE A 679 -9.37 -4.04 -24.90
N ILE A 680 -9.92 -2.82 -25.06
CA ILE A 680 -10.83 -2.23 -24.08
C ILE A 680 -12.21 -2.94 -24.03
N LYS A 681 -12.54 -3.75 -25.04
CA LYS A 681 -13.78 -4.53 -25.14
C LYS A 681 -13.54 -6.02 -24.88
N MET A 682 -12.38 -6.41 -24.36
CA MET A 682 -12.03 -7.81 -24.14
C MET A 682 -13.10 -8.50 -23.30
N THR A 683 -13.65 -9.58 -23.83
CA THR A 683 -14.63 -10.42 -23.14
C THR A 683 -13.95 -11.36 -22.14
N ASP A 684 -14.71 -11.92 -21.23
CA ASP A 684 -14.19 -12.90 -20.26
C ASP A 684 -13.63 -14.16 -20.93
N GLU A 685 -14.26 -14.62 -22.03
CA GLU A 685 -13.79 -15.77 -22.82
C GLU A 685 -12.48 -15.47 -23.57
N GLU A 686 -12.34 -14.27 -24.13
CA GLU A 686 -11.06 -13.84 -24.70
C GLU A 686 -9.99 -13.76 -23.63
N PHE A 687 -10.33 -13.25 -22.44
CA PHE A 687 -9.39 -13.19 -21.32
C PHE A 687 -8.96 -14.57 -20.81
N LYS A 688 -9.87 -15.55 -20.74
CA LYS A 688 -9.48 -16.94 -20.45
C LYS A 688 -8.47 -17.47 -21.46
N THR A 689 -8.68 -17.17 -22.75
CA THR A 689 -7.78 -17.61 -23.82
C THR A 689 -6.40 -16.93 -23.70
N VAL A 690 -6.37 -15.62 -23.44
CA VAL A 690 -5.12 -14.85 -23.27
C VAL A 690 -4.38 -15.26 -22.02
N SER A 691 -5.07 -15.34 -20.89
CA SER A 691 -4.46 -15.64 -19.59
C SER A 691 -4.08 -17.11 -19.42
N GLY A 692 -4.74 -17.99 -20.17
CA GLY A 692 -4.65 -19.45 -19.95
C GLY A 692 -5.20 -19.89 -18.59
N LYS A 693 -6.05 -19.06 -17.95
CA LYS A 693 -6.62 -19.31 -16.62
C LYS A 693 -8.13 -19.51 -16.73
N ASP A 694 -8.63 -20.58 -16.12
CA ASP A 694 -10.05 -20.80 -15.96
C ASP A 694 -10.56 -20.13 -14.68
N PHE A 695 -11.74 -19.55 -14.77
CA PHE A 695 -12.45 -18.99 -13.64
C PHE A 695 -13.96 -19.09 -13.82
N VAL A 696 -14.67 -19.13 -12.72
CA VAL A 696 -16.14 -19.15 -12.70
C VAL A 696 -16.63 -18.04 -11.80
N HIS A 697 -17.55 -17.22 -12.29
CA HIS A 697 -18.24 -16.24 -11.45
C HIS A 697 -19.12 -16.96 -10.43
N ILE A 698 -18.78 -16.78 -9.14
CA ILE A 698 -19.48 -17.46 -8.06
C ILE A 698 -20.78 -16.70 -7.77
N GLU A 699 -21.90 -17.38 -7.92
CA GLU A 699 -23.16 -16.95 -7.35
C GLU A 699 -23.35 -17.62 -5.99
N TYR A 700 -23.28 -16.82 -4.91
CA TYR A 700 -23.44 -17.35 -3.56
C TYR A 700 -24.86 -17.87 -3.32
N LYS A 701 -25.00 -19.18 -3.23
CA LYS A 701 -26.25 -19.93 -3.02
C LYS A 701 -26.10 -20.84 -1.81
N LYS A 702 -27.25 -21.22 -1.23
CA LYS A 702 -27.30 -22.24 -0.19
C LYS A 702 -26.93 -23.62 -0.78
N PRO A 703 -26.14 -24.47 -0.10
CA PRO A 703 -25.57 -24.23 1.23
C PRO A 703 -24.39 -23.27 1.18
N TYR A 704 -24.38 -22.29 2.11
CA TYR A 704 -23.24 -21.40 2.30
C TYR A 704 -22.11 -22.15 2.99
N ASP A 705 -20.87 -21.71 2.73
CA ASP A 705 -19.64 -22.17 3.37
C ASP A 705 -19.04 -21.08 4.27
N LEU A 706 -17.91 -21.38 4.90
CA LEU A 706 -17.21 -20.45 5.79
C LEU A 706 -16.62 -19.23 5.06
N ASN A 707 -16.37 -19.32 3.76
CA ASN A 707 -15.83 -18.26 2.92
C ASN A 707 -16.91 -17.36 2.30
N THR A 708 -18.18 -17.77 2.38
CA THR A 708 -19.27 -16.99 1.84
C THR A 708 -19.39 -15.65 2.57
N PRO A 709 -19.33 -14.48 1.86
CA PRO A 709 -19.46 -13.18 2.49
C PRO A 709 -20.78 -13.05 3.28
N LEU A 710 -20.71 -12.50 4.49
CA LEU A 710 -21.89 -12.30 5.33
C LEU A 710 -22.99 -11.49 4.63
N SER A 711 -22.59 -10.50 3.82
CA SER A 711 -23.47 -9.65 3.03
C SER A 711 -24.22 -10.43 1.94
N SER A 712 -23.72 -11.60 1.53
CA SER A 712 -24.29 -12.43 0.46
C SER A 712 -25.35 -13.42 0.96
N TYR A 713 -25.62 -13.52 2.26
CA TYR A 713 -26.62 -14.44 2.80
C TYR A 713 -28.03 -14.03 2.37
N LYS A 714 -28.71 -14.87 1.57
CA LYS A 714 -30.06 -14.63 1.03
C LYS A 714 -31.17 -15.32 1.83
N THR A 715 -30.85 -16.27 2.74
CA THR A 715 -31.81 -16.98 3.58
C THR A 715 -32.45 -16.05 4.62
N PHE A 716 -33.62 -16.41 5.15
CA PHE A 716 -34.30 -15.62 6.18
C PHE A 716 -33.41 -15.35 7.41
N TRP A 717 -32.82 -16.41 7.97
CA TRP A 717 -31.94 -16.28 9.15
C TRP A 717 -30.60 -15.63 8.81
N GLY A 718 -29.99 -15.94 7.67
CA GLY A 718 -28.76 -15.34 7.25
C GLY A 718 -28.90 -13.82 7.08
N LYS A 719 -29.94 -13.35 6.41
CA LYS A 719 -30.23 -11.92 6.30
C LYS A 719 -30.47 -11.25 7.67
N ARG A 720 -31.12 -11.93 8.61
CA ARG A 720 -31.34 -11.38 9.96
C ARG A 720 -30.07 -11.29 10.77
N ILE A 721 -29.21 -12.31 10.70
CA ILE A 721 -27.90 -12.30 11.36
C ILE A 721 -27.07 -11.10 10.84
N TYR A 722 -26.91 -11.00 9.52
CA TYR A 722 -26.15 -9.90 8.92
C TYR A 722 -26.73 -8.52 9.28
N LYS A 723 -28.06 -8.33 9.16
CA LYS A 723 -28.72 -7.06 9.53
C LYS A 723 -28.52 -6.72 11.00
N LEU A 724 -28.59 -7.71 11.91
CA LEU A 724 -28.36 -7.49 13.34
C LEU A 724 -26.92 -7.01 13.59
N MET A 725 -25.92 -7.70 13.03
CA MET A 725 -24.51 -7.33 13.17
C MET A 725 -24.26 -5.93 12.60
N LEU A 726 -24.75 -5.66 11.39
CA LEU A 726 -24.64 -4.36 10.75
C LEU A 726 -25.37 -3.25 11.57
N GLY A 727 -26.52 -3.57 12.15
CA GLY A 727 -27.27 -2.68 13.03
C GLY A 727 -26.48 -2.27 14.27
N VAL A 728 -25.79 -3.23 14.91
CA VAL A 728 -24.91 -2.96 16.06
C VAL A 728 -23.74 -2.07 15.66
N CYS A 729 -23.04 -2.38 14.58
CA CYS A 729 -21.91 -1.58 14.08
C CYS A 729 -22.37 -0.15 13.72
N ASN A 730 -23.49 0.00 13.02
CA ASN A 730 -24.05 1.31 12.68
C ASN A 730 -24.49 2.09 13.93
N HIS A 731 -25.02 1.41 14.96
CA HIS A 731 -25.34 2.07 16.23
C HIS A 731 -24.08 2.64 16.91
N ILE A 732 -22.99 1.85 16.94
CA ILE A 732 -21.70 2.30 17.48
C ILE A 732 -21.19 3.51 16.68
N TYR A 733 -21.27 3.46 15.36
CA TYR A 733 -20.86 4.59 14.50
C TYR A 733 -21.68 5.86 14.76
N LYS A 734 -23.01 5.74 14.80
CA LYS A 734 -23.89 6.87 15.14
C LYS A 734 -23.64 7.44 16.55
N LYS A 735 -23.33 6.57 17.52
CA LYS A 735 -22.95 6.99 18.87
C LYS A 735 -21.61 7.75 18.87
N ALA A 736 -20.63 7.29 18.07
CA ALA A 736 -19.35 7.98 17.90
C ALA A 736 -19.54 9.39 17.30
N LEU A 737 -20.34 9.54 16.25
CA LEU A 737 -20.68 10.83 15.63
C LEU A 737 -21.31 11.83 16.64
N ARG A 738 -22.14 11.33 17.55
CA ARG A 738 -22.82 12.14 18.58
C ARG A 738 -22.04 12.28 19.89
N SER A 739 -20.84 11.70 19.96
CA SER A 739 -20.04 11.75 21.17
C SER A 739 -19.54 13.17 21.44
N LYS A 740 -19.14 13.43 22.72
CA LYS A 740 -18.61 14.72 23.14
C LYS A 740 -17.47 15.17 22.24
N GLU A 741 -17.43 16.47 21.96
CA GLU A 741 -16.28 17.10 21.30
C GLU A 741 -15.09 17.08 22.28
N ASP A 742 -14.12 16.20 21.98
CA ASP A 742 -12.84 16.08 22.64
C ASP A 742 -11.79 15.60 21.64
N GLU A 743 -10.53 15.55 22.05
CA GLU A 743 -9.41 15.13 21.20
C GLU A 743 -9.54 13.71 20.61
N TYR A 744 -10.39 12.85 21.19
CA TYR A 744 -10.60 11.46 20.74
C TYR A 744 -11.85 11.27 19.88
N LYS A 745 -12.67 12.29 19.65
CA LYS A 745 -13.93 12.14 18.88
C LYS A 745 -13.67 11.65 17.47
N GLU A 746 -12.71 12.24 16.78
CA GLU A 746 -12.36 11.84 15.41
C GLU A 746 -11.88 10.39 15.36
N THR A 747 -11.02 9.98 16.28
CA THR A 747 -10.54 8.60 16.38
C THR A 747 -11.69 7.63 16.61
N ARG A 748 -12.64 7.97 17.50
CA ARG A 748 -13.83 7.14 17.71
C ARG A 748 -14.69 7.01 16.46
N VAL A 749 -14.88 8.09 15.71
CA VAL A 749 -15.64 8.09 14.45
C VAL A 749 -14.96 7.24 13.40
N LYS A 750 -13.67 7.45 13.18
CA LYS A 750 -12.84 6.70 12.21
C LYS A 750 -12.85 5.20 12.52
N ASN A 751 -12.60 4.81 13.76
CA ASN A 751 -12.61 3.39 14.19
C ASN A 751 -13.98 2.74 14.04
N ALA A 752 -15.04 3.43 14.41
CA ALA A 752 -16.40 2.91 14.26
C ALA A 752 -16.80 2.76 12.78
N TYR A 753 -16.40 3.70 11.93
CA TYR A 753 -16.61 3.61 10.48
C TYR A 753 -15.85 2.45 9.86
N PHE A 754 -14.59 2.27 10.23
CA PHE A 754 -13.77 1.13 9.82
C PHE A 754 -14.45 -0.21 10.17
N THR A 755 -14.98 -0.35 11.40
CA THR A 755 -15.72 -1.55 11.82
C THR A 755 -16.96 -1.82 10.94
N VAL A 756 -17.72 -0.79 10.58
CA VAL A 756 -18.87 -0.92 9.65
C VAL A 756 -18.41 -1.36 8.26
N SER A 757 -17.31 -0.78 7.76
CA SER A 757 -16.76 -1.11 6.44
C SER A 757 -16.26 -2.55 6.40
N MET A 758 -15.49 -2.97 7.40
CA MET A 758 -14.98 -4.33 7.54
C MET A 758 -16.11 -5.38 7.53
N LEU A 759 -17.18 -5.16 8.30
CA LEU A 759 -18.29 -6.13 8.37
C LEU A 759 -18.95 -6.39 7.01
N LYS A 760 -18.92 -5.42 6.10
CA LYS A 760 -19.50 -5.58 4.75
C LYS A 760 -18.68 -6.52 3.86
N THR A 761 -17.40 -6.65 4.15
CA THR A 761 -16.43 -7.41 3.34
C THR A 761 -16.03 -8.75 3.96
N LEU A 762 -16.36 -9.01 5.23
CA LEU A 762 -15.98 -10.23 5.94
C LEU A 762 -16.82 -11.45 5.56
N SER A 763 -16.15 -12.60 5.52
CA SER A 763 -16.77 -13.93 5.66
C SER A 763 -16.86 -14.33 7.14
N ILE A 764 -17.64 -15.37 7.45
CA ILE A 764 -17.71 -15.86 8.84
C ILE A 764 -16.38 -16.48 9.30
N ARG A 765 -15.59 -17.05 8.39
CA ARG A 765 -14.23 -17.54 8.66
C ARG A 765 -13.34 -16.38 9.10
N SER A 766 -13.23 -15.36 8.26
CA SER A 766 -12.38 -14.19 8.55
C SER A 766 -12.81 -13.47 9.83
N LEU A 767 -14.12 -13.37 10.09
CA LEU A 767 -14.62 -12.81 11.34
C LEU A 767 -14.22 -13.63 12.57
N SER A 768 -14.25 -14.98 12.47
CA SER A 768 -13.81 -15.86 13.56
C SER A 768 -12.36 -15.62 13.91
N TYR A 769 -11.47 -15.68 12.91
CA TYR A 769 -10.02 -15.53 13.13
C TYR A 769 -9.63 -14.11 13.57
N ALA A 770 -10.24 -13.07 12.98
CA ALA A 770 -9.99 -11.68 13.35
C ALA A 770 -10.56 -11.29 14.75
N SER A 771 -11.41 -12.13 15.35
CA SER A 771 -12.10 -11.83 16.62
C SER A 771 -11.28 -12.12 17.87
N GLU A 772 -10.04 -12.56 17.74
CA GLU A 772 -9.18 -12.96 18.90
C GLU A 772 -9.86 -13.98 19.83
N GLY A 773 -10.62 -14.91 19.27
CA GLY A 773 -11.33 -15.94 20.04
C GLY A 773 -12.68 -15.53 20.63
N MET A 774 -13.12 -14.28 20.43
CA MET A 774 -14.50 -13.88 20.83
C MET A 774 -15.56 -14.67 20.06
N ILE A 775 -15.29 -15.01 18.80
CA ILE A 775 -16.10 -15.89 17.96
C ILE A 775 -15.26 -17.12 17.64
N SER A 776 -15.40 -18.19 18.43
CA SER A 776 -14.65 -19.42 18.18
C SER A 776 -15.05 -20.06 16.85
N HIS A 777 -14.21 -20.94 16.30
CA HIS A 777 -14.52 -21.69 15.07
C HIS A 777 -15.85 -22.47 15.21
N ARG A 778 -16.11 -23.03 16.39
CA ARG A 778 -17.36 -23.70 16.70
C ARG A 778 -18.55 -22.75 16.65
N MET A 779 -18.44 -21.53 17.19
CA MET A 779 -19.48 -20.50 17.09
C MET A 779 -19.70 -20.07 15.65
N ALA A 780 -18.62 -19.87 14.88
CA ALA A 780 -18.68 -19.50 13.47
C ALA A 780 -19.43 -20.57 12.65
N THR A 781 -19.12 -21.86 12.84
CA THR A 781 -19.85 -22.96 12.20
C THR A 781 -21.29 -23.05 12.69
N GLY A 782 -21.59 -22.64 13.91
CA GLY A 782 -22.95 -22.54 14.44
C GLY A 782 -23.76 -21.45 13.75
N ILE A 783 -23.18 -20.28 13.58
CA ILE A 783 -23.77 -19.15 12.82
C ILE A 783 -24.05 -19.58 11.37
N LEU A 784 -23.10 -20.28 10.75
CA LEU A 784 -23.25 -20.81 9.40
C LEU A 784 -24.37 -21.85 9.30
N ASP A 785 -24.48 -22.75 10.26
CA ASP A 785 -25.58 -23.75 10.32
C ASP A 785 -26.96 -23.03 10.40
N ILE A 786 -27.08 -21.97 11.22
CA ILE A 786 -28.32 -21.18 11.29
C ILE A 786 -28.62 -20.50 9.95
N ALA A 787 -27.59 -19.89 9.32
CA ALA A 787 -27.72 -19.26 8.01
C ALA A 787 -28.14 -20.25 6.94
N ASN A 788 -27.76 -21.51 7.05
CA ASN A 788 -28.13 -22.62 6.19
C ASN A 788 -29.51 -23.26 6.56
N GLY A 789 -30.18 -22.74 7.59
CA GLY A 789 -31.50 -23.23 8.02
C GLY A 789 -31.45 -24.36 9.03
N LYS A 790 -30.29 -24.74 9.58
CA LYS A 790 -30.12 -25.75 10.62
C LYS A 790 -30.12 -25.10 12.01
N PHE A 791 -31.24 -24.43 12.36
CA PHE A 791 -31.32 -23.51 13.50
C PHE A 791 -30.91 -24.16 14.84
N PHE A 792 -31.50 -25.26 15.23
CA PHE A 792 -31.23 -25.90 16.51
C PHE A 792 -29.80 -26.44 16.63
N ARG A 793 -29.28 -27.02 15.56
CA ARG A 793 -27.89 -27.46 15.48
C ARG A 793 -26.90 -26.28 15.62
N GLY A 794 -27.19 -25.19 14.94
CA GLY A 794 -26.36 -23.99 15.02
C GLY A 794 -26.39 -23.34 16.42
N LEU A 795 -27.59 -23.24 17.02
CA LEU A 795 -27.74 -22.72 18.38
C LEU A 795 -26.96 -23.58 19.40
N TRP A 796 -27.06 -24.90 19.28
CA TRP A 796 -26.29 -25.82 20.14
C TRP A 796 -24.76 -25.57 20.01
N LYS A 797 -24.24 -25.39 18.81
CA LYS A 797 -22.81 -25.07 18.60
C LYS A 797 -22.41 -23.73 19.24
N ILE A 798 -23.29 -22.72 19.16
CA ILE A 798 -23.00 -21.40 19.73
C ILE A 798 -22.96 -21.42 21.25
N ILE A 799 -23.84 -22.15 21.91
CA ILE A 799 -23.91 -22.18 23.37
C ILE A 799 -22.93 -23.17 24.02
N THR A 800 -22.40 -24.12 23.25
CA THR A 800 -21.45 -25.12 23.76
C THR A 800 -20.01 -24.64 23.58
N LYS A 801 -19.19 -24.73 24.64
CA LYS A 801 -17.79 -24.32 24.57
C LYS A 801 -16.99 -25.24 23.65
N GLU A 802 -16.09 -24.63 22.90
CA GLU A 802 -15.03 -25.33 22.17
C GLU A 802 -13.98 -25.87 23.16
N LYS A 803 -13.39 -27.01 22.83
CA LYS A 803 -12.24 -27.51 23.59
C LYS A 803 -11.06 -26.61 23.31
N VAL A 804 -10.52 -26.02 24.34
CA VAL A 804 -9.29 -25.19 24.23
C VAL A 804 -8.11 -26.14 24.05
N PHE A 805 -7.28 -25.88 23.06
CA PHE A 805 -6.01 -26.56 22.87
C PHE A 805 -5.11 -26.29 24.10
N LYS A 806 -4.54 -27.33 24.67
CA LYS A 806 -3.62 -27.22 25.78
C LYS A 806 -2.30 -27.87 25.43
N LEU A 807 -1.20 -27.17 25.69
CA LEU A 807 0.11 -27.80 25.64
C LEU A 807 0.16 -28.87 26.76
N PRO A 808 0.83 -30.00 26.51
CA PRO A 808 1.17 -30.94 27.55
C PRO A 808 1.96 -30.22 28.69
N ASN A 809 1.66 -30.54 29.94
CA ASN A 809 2.36 -29.96 31.10
C ASN A 809 3.83 -30.39 31.12
#